data_dc60badb972c4862b1fe665785835397
#
_entry.id   dc60badb972c4862b1fe665785835397
#
_cell.length_a   1.000
_cell.length_b   1.000
_cell.length_c   1.000
_cell.angle_alpha   90.00
_cell.angle_beta   90.00
_cell.angle_gamma   90.00
#
_symmetry.space_group_name_H-M   'P 1'
#
loop_
_entity.id
_entity.type
_entity.pdbx_description
1 polymer ?
#
loop_
_entity_poly.entity_id
_entity_poly.type
_entity_poly.pdbx_seq_one_letter_code
_entity_poly.pdbx_strand_id
1 'polypeptide(L)'
;MNRTIFLNIEIGDGYIVDNFCDAGEIGSVFHASKQGEIQDERAVKFIRHNDLRPTWQYEINKVTKLGTTEGVVPYLGHGDVVVGGEQYRWIAWRFIKGKSLRNYIVEKRITLPILCDVIKRVLAVLHACQAVDIEHGDLHAGNILIEDPNPLHIDIEFQRVWITDFGYLSNSMGKEMLDDFIGLNRILIACLENIDFHFLEGKDKFIHSKLKRDFTKKIAETNPLEGHYVRNPRKLRDELNLLLQGADGQGVSLERHVGDYLAAEVLGNRYDEWKELFVPSIMGVEKLLSKNIAVLTGLRGCGKTTIFRRLTALYDVKLGPSNVPNSGEFLGFYYNARNLAEAFPWLPENKVDVARPRIIHYFNCCWSIEILDWIWNLENVHHAHKWLVPFFKEIFEDKFIVTKAKETGIHHLRSFLTKERERSRLSTNYETDSFWPLSKIDFLERFVEACKINVSSASDKLFYFWLDDYSTPLVTHHLQEIINAVIFKRSANVIFKIATESVESIELIGLHGKVLEQDDDFVLIDLGTEAIQRTSEENRAIIITLLEPRILRDNALREKKITIEQILGHTDYSYNDLSLKLRKDTSHKKEKVKYHGLETFCDLWSSSTRELIILFAEMVESSRTIINAFTEGSEIPIVKISEQDKYIRNAGSRFRSLLAAASNPTRKTYELSVSDKSFGEHLQKIVDYFCDISDFELQTKNSSNEGRTPPKQARRIEITTLNDSIPDEIFPYYKAIIRYGVFIRDLRGKSARGKAVPRLVLRSILIPYYTLSFSKRDNIMMTWEQFCRFLKEPQKFAEDWKKAGKTPKEESLLFGFDK
;
A
#
# COMPACT_ATOMS: atom_id res chain seq x y z
N MET A 1 18.91 6.93 -37.10
CA MET A 1 19.94 6.61 -36.10
C MET A 1 20.05 5.10 -35.96
N ASN A 2 21.27 4.53 -36.06
CA ASN A 2 21.41 3.10 -35.84
C ASN A 2 21.27 2.82 -34.33
N ARG A 3 20.13 2.22 -33.94
CA ARG A 3 19.71 2.03 -32.54
C ARG A 3 20.61 1.05 -31.77
N THR A 4 21.24 0.14 -32.46
CA THR A 4 22.08 -0.93 -31.87
C THR A 4 23.40 -0.40 -31.29
N ILE A 5 23.85 0.78 -31.70
CA ILE A 5 25.11 1.36 -31.21
C ILE A 5 25.05 1.82 -29.73
N PHE A 6 23.84 2.00 -29.17
CA PHE A 6 23.64 2.41 -27.78
C PHE A 6 23.51 1.23 -26.82
N LEU A 7 23.32 0.01 -27.33
CA LEU A 7 23.17 -1.17 -26.47
C LEU A 7 24.52 -1.55 -25.85
N ASN A 8 24.51 -1.96 -24.60
CA ASN A 8 25.67 -2.31 -23.78
C ASN A 8 26.61 -1.13 -23.46
N ILE A 9 26.14 0.13 -23.62
CA ILE A 9 26.88 1.29 -23.18
C ILE A 9 26.65 1.51 -21.69
N GLU A 10 27.73 1.72 -20.98
CA GLU A 10 27.71 2.16 -19.60
C GLU A 10 27.51 3.68 -19.51
N ILE A 11 26.55 4.12 -18.71
CA ILE A 11 26.25 5.51 -18.42
C ILE A 11 26.27 5.73 -16.91
N GLY A 12 26.90 6.79 -16.46
CA GLY A 12 26.93 7.21 -15.01
C GLY A 12 26.98 6.00 -14.08
N ASP A 13 27.42 6.05 -12.95
CA ASP A 13 27.40 5.07 -11.83
C ASP A 13 27.21 3.56 -12.16
N GLY A 14 27.57 3.09 -13.37
CA GLY A 14 27.54 1.66 -13.76
C GLY A 14 26.20 1.16 -14.33
N TYR A 15 25.36 2.03 -14.88
CA TYR A 15 24.14 1.63 -15.60
C TYR A 15 24.45 1.19 -17.03
N ILE A 16 23.95 0.04 -17.41
CA ILE A 16 24.13 -0.52 -18.76
C ILE A 16 22.82 -0.38 -19.54
N VAL A 17 22.90 0.23 -20.71
CA VAL A 17 21.79 0.34 -21.65
C VAL A 17 21.51 -1.03 -22.29
N ASP A 18 20.31 -1.58 -22.05
CA ASP A 18 19.98 -2.94 -22.46
C ASP A 18 18.89 -3.05 -23.55
N ASN A 19 17.90 -2.14 -23.53
CA ASN A 19 16.79 -2.20 -24.48
C ASN A 19 16.42 -0.83 -25.06
N PHE A 20 15.94 -0.84 -26.30
CA PHE A 20 15.33 0.32 -26.93
C PHE A 20 13.85 0.42 -26.52
N CYS A 21 13.40 1.59 -26.05
CA CYS A 21 12.04 1.85 -25.63
C CYS A 21 11.22 2.61 -26.67
N ASP A 22 11.71 3.80 -27.08
CA ASP A 22 10.97 4.67 -27.99
C ASP A 22 11.90 5.67 -28.69
N ALA A 23 11.42 6.32 -29.75
CA ALA A 23 12.10 7.39 -30.45
C ALA A 23 11.23 8.64 -30.53
N GLY A 24 11.68 9.73 -29.91
CA GLY A 24 11.10 11.04 -30.04
C GLY A 24 11.71 11.85 -31.20
N GLU A 25 11.19 13.07 -31.42
CA GLU A 25 11.70 13.98 -32.48
C GLU A 25 13.17 14.38 -32.26
N ILE A 26 13.64 14.47 -31.03
CA ILE A 26 14.96 15.02 -30.66
C ILE A 26 15.93 13.93 -30.17
N GLY A 27 15.46 12.75 -29.79
CA GLY A 27 16.31 11.70 -29.24
C GLY A 27 15.65 10.34 -29.17
N SER A 28 16.45 9.33 -28.87
CA SER A 28 15.95 7.95 -28.66
C SER A 28 16.01 7.61 -27.19
N VAL A 29 14.97 6.95 -26.68
CA VAL A 29 14.85 6.55 -25.28
C VAL A 29 15.13 5.05 -25.17
N PHE A 30 15.96 4.70 -24.20
CA PHE A 30 16.39 3.34 -23.92
C PHE A 30 16.12 3.01 -22.46
N HIS A 31 15.96 1.74 -22.20
CA HIS A 31 16.01 1.18 -20.85
C HIS A 31 17.46 0.96 -20.46
N ALA A 32 17.81 1.30 -19.23
CA ALA A 32 19.11 1.01 -18.64
C ALA A 32 18.93 0.44 -17.24
N SER A 33 19.71 -0.59 -16.96
CA SER A 33 19.71 -1.26 -15.66
C SER A 33 21.15 -1.41 -15.14
N LYS A 34 21.30 -1.57 -13.84
CA LYS A 34 22.60 -1.83 -13.23
C LYS A 34 22.68 -3.30 -12.82
N GLN A 35 23.78 -3.99 -13.16
CA GLN A 35 23.94 -5.39 -12.77
C GLN A 35 23.83 -5.54 -11.24
N GLY A 36 22.82 -6.32 -10.80
CA GLY A 36 22.55 -6.56 -9.38
C GLY A 36 21.53 -5.63 -8.72
N GLU A 37 21.00 -4.62 -9.43
CA GLU A 37 20.04 -3.66 -8.89
C GLU A 37 18.75 -3.66 -9.73
N ILE A 38 17.70 -4.42 -9.32
CA ILE A 38 16.49 -4.59 -10.16
C ILE A 38 15.43 -3.50 -9.96
N GLN A 39 15.48 -2.72 -8.89
CA GLN A 39 14.50 -1.64 -8.68
C GLN A 39 14.97 -0.27 -9.14
N ASP A 40 16.21 -0.15 -9.60
CA ASP A 40 16.75 1.11 -10.13
C ASP A 40 16.89 1.02 -11.66
N GLU A 41 15.75 0.84 -12.32
CA GLU A 41 15.66 0.87 -13.78
C GLU A 41 15.49 2.32 -14.24
N ARG A 42 16.20 2.68 -15.30
CA ARG A 42 16.21 4.05 -15.86
C ARG A 42 15.69 4.08 -17.29
N ALA A 43 14.89 5.09 -17.58
CA ALA A 43 14.60 5.50 -18.95
C ALA A 43 15.64 6.57 -19.32
N VAL A 44 16.44 6.29 -20.33
CA VAL A 44 17.59 7.13 -20.72
C VAL A 44 17.39 7.66 -22.13
N LYS A 45 17.33 8.98 -22.27
CA LYS A 45 17.21 9.68 -23.54
C LYS A 45 18.58 10.16 -24.01
N PHE A 46 19.02 9.74 -25.21
CA PHE A 46 20.24 10.19 -25.82
C PHE A 46 19.96 11.27 -26.85
N ILE A 47 20.66 12.37 -26.73
CA ILE A 47 20.58 13.54 -27.63
C ILE A 47 21.98 13.82 -28.16
N ARG A 48 22.14 13.95 -29.51
CA ARG A 48 23.42 14.33 -30.09
C ARG A 48 23.81 15.75 -29.65
N HIS A 49 25.10 15.99 -29.39
CA HIS A 49 25.59 17.32 -29.04
C HIS A 49 25.28 18.38 -30.10
N ASN A 50 25.33 17.99 -31.37
CA ASN A 50 25.00 18.90 -32.49
C ASN A 50 23.49 19.21 -32.58
N ASP A 51 22.63 18.35 -32.01
CA ASP A 51 21.18 18.54 -31.92
C ASP A 51 20.76 19.11 -30.54
N LEU A 52 21.69 19.27 -29.63
CA LEU A 52 21.47 19.82 -28.28
C LEU A 52 21.10 21.28 -28.39
N ARG A 53 19.85 21.57 -28.26
CA ARG A 53 19.36 22.94 -28.09
C ARG A 53 19.60 23.38 -26.65
N PRO A 54 19.86 24.66 -26.37
CA PRO A 54 19.99 25.18 -24.99
C PRO A 54 18.79 24.86 -24.10
N THR A 55 17.70 24.41 -24.70
CA THR A 55 16.37 24.15 -24.10
C THR A 55 16.28 22.87 -23.28
N TRP A 56 17.20 21.90 -23.40
CA TRP A 56 17.17 20.68 -22.56
C TRP A 56 17.29 20.98 -21.06
N GLN A 57 18.01 22.05 -20.71
CA GLN A 57 18.14 22.53 -19.33
C GLN A 57 16.81 23.04 -18.76
N TYR A 58 15.94 23.60 -19.63
CA TYR A 58 14.60 24.05 -19.21
C TYR A 58 13.69 22.89 -18.84
N GLU A 59 13.76 21.77 -19.57
CA GLU A 59 13.01 20.54 -19.23
C GLU A 59 13.42 20.05 -17.84
N ILE A 60 14.72 19.90 -17.60
CA ILE A 60 15.26 19.48 -16.30
C ILE A 60 14.86 20.49 -15.21
N ASN A 61 14.99 21.79 -15.46
CA ASN A 61 14.63 22.83 -14.49
C ASN A 61 13.13 22.79 -14.15
N LYS A 62 12.24 22.52 -15.12
CA LYS A 62 10.81 22.37 -14.86
C LYS A 62 10.54 21.16 -13.95
N VAL A 63 11.07 20.00 -14.31
CA VAL A 63 10.88 18.77 -13.51
C VAL A 63 11.54 18.92 -12.13
N THR A 64 12.69 19.58 -12.06
CA THR A 64 13.36 19.89 -10.80
C THR A 64 12.54 20.82 -9.92
N LYS A 65 11.88 21.83 -10.46
CA LYS A 65 10.97 22.71 -9.71
C LYS A 65 9.72 21.98 -9.20
N LEU A 66 9.22 21.01 -9.96
CA LEU A 66 8.06 20.18 -9.54
C LEU A 66 8.42 19.17 -8.46
N GLY A 67 9.66 18.79 -8.38
CA GLY A 67 10.16 17.92 -7.33
C GLY A 67 9.47 16.56 -7.26
N THR A 68 9.01 16.17 -6.07
CA THR A 68 8.23 14.94 -5.81
C THR A 68 6.73 15.13 -6.05
N THR A 69 6.34 16.03 -6.93
CA THR A 69 4.92 16.10 -7.30
C THR A 69 4.45 14.71 -7.73
N GLU A 70 3.49 14.18 -7.02
CA GLU A 70 2.93 12.86 -7.31
C GLU A 70 2.38 12.82 -8.73
N GLY A 71 2.84 11.85 -9.52
CA GLY A 71 2.48 11.72 -10.93
C GLY A 71 3.44 12.39 -11.91
N VAL A 72 4.52 13.02 -11.45
CA VAL A 72 5.61 13.46 -12.33
C VAL A 72 6.72 12.41 -12.31
N VAL A 73 7.18 11.98 -13.49
CA VAL A 73 8.27 10.99 -13.58
C VAL A 73 9.55 11.59 -12.97
N PRO A 74 10.14 10.95 -11.96
CA PRO A 74 11.34 11.46 -11.29
C PRO A 74 12.54 11.56 -12.24
N TYR A 75 13.16 12.72 -12.26
CA TYR A 75 14.47 12.94 -12.89
C TYR A 75 15.58 12.37 -12.02
N LEU A 76 16.53 11.63 -12.63
CA LEU A 76 17.58 10.90 -11.90
C LEU A 76 18.99 11.41 -12.20
N GLY A 77 19.21 12.10 -13.31
CA GLY A 77 20.51 12.63 -13.64
C GLY A 77 20.76 12.84 -15.14
N HIS A 78 21.90 13.39 -15.47
CA HIS A 78 22.36 13.54 -16.85
C HIS A 78 23.91 13.48 -16.91
N GLY A 79 24.43 13.24 -18.08
CA GLY A 79 25.86 13.24 -18.34
C GLY A 79 26.18 13.19 -19.83
N ASP A 80 27.45 13.09 -20.15
CA ASP A 80 27.93 12.98 -21.52
C ASP A 80 28.56 11.62 -21.76
N VAL A 81 28.41 11.11 -22.98
CA VAL A 81 29.00 9.85 -23.42
C VAL A 81 29.40 9.93 -24.88
N VAL A 82 30.48 9.24 -25.25
CA VAL A 82 30.93 9.14 -26.65
C VAL A 82 30.50 7.76 -27.20
N VAL A 83 29.72 7.77 -28.26
CA VAL A 83 29.20 6.57 -28.91
C VAL A 83 29.50 6.61 -30.39
N GLY A 84 30.26 5.62 -30.89
CA GLY A 84 30.61 5.56 -32.32
C GLY A 84 31.44 6.77 -32.82
N GLY A 85 32.18 7.42 -31.92
CA GLY A 85 32.98 8.63 -32.23
C GLY A 85 32.19 9.95 -32.20
N GLU A 86 30.90 9.91 -31.90
CA GLU A 86 30.07 11.09 -31.72
C GLU A 86 29.76 11.34 -30.24
N GLN A 87 29.65 12.60 -29.84
CA GLN A 87 29.28 12.97 -28.48
C GLN A 87 27.75 13.05 -28.32
N TYR A 88 27.26 12.43 -27.27
CA TYR A 88 25.86 12.45 -26.88
C TYR A 88 25.74 12.89 -25.45
N ARG A 89 24.64 13.66 -25.16
CA ARG A 89 24.14 13.88 -23.84
C ARG A 89 23.11 12.82 -23.52
N TRP A 90 23.24 12.14 -22.38
CA TRP A 90 22.19 11.31 -21.83
C TRP A 90 21.49 12.04 -20.69
N ILE A 91 20.16 11.81 -20.61
CA ILE A 91 19.29 12.30 -19.53
C ILE A 91 18.50 11.11 -19.04
N ALA A 92 18.49 10.89 -17.72
CA ALA A 92 17.86 9.73 -17.12
C ALA A 92 16.69 10.12 -16.24
N TRP A 93 15.60 9.37 -16.37
CA TRP A 93 14.44 9.38 -15.52
C TRP A 93 14.20 7.98 -14.94
N ARG A 94 13.39 7.91 -13.89
CA ARG A 94 12.88 6.62 -13.41
C ARG A 94 12.17 5.88 -14.54
N PHE A 95 12.48 4.62 -14.74
CA PHE A 95 11.75 3.79 -15.70
C PHE A 95 10.37 3.45 -15.12
N ILE A 96 9.33 3.74 -15.89
CA ILE A 96 7.94 3.38 -15.56
C ILE A 96 7.59 2.14 -16.37
N LYS A 97 7.43 1.02 -15.67
CA LYS A 97 7.02 -0.24 -16.28
C LYS A 97 5.53 -0.17 -16.63
N GLY A 98 5.24 0.11 -17.88
CA GLY A 98 3.87 0.32 -18.36
C GLY A 98 3.84 0.80 -19.80
N LYS A 99 2.71 1.36 -20.20
CA LYS A 99 2.49 1.87 -21.57
C LYS A 99 2.02 3.32 -21.54
N SER A 100 2.28 4.04 -22.63
CA SER A 100 1.72 5.38 -22.80
C SER A 100 0.19 5.34 -22.97
N LEU A 101 -0.48 6.40 -22.57
CA LEU A 101 -1.93 6.57 -22.80
C LEU A 101 -2.28 6.50 -24.27
N ARG A 102 -1.37 6.97 -25.18
CA ARG A 102 -1.50 6.79 -26.62
C ARG A 102 -1.66 5.32 -27.00
N ASN A 103 -0.84 4.44 -26.42
CA ASN A 103 -0.94 3.01 -26.68
C ASN A 103 -2.25 2.41 -26.14
N TYR A 104 -2.72 2.85 -24.97
CA TYR A 104 -4.02 2.45 -24.44
C TYR A 104 -5.18 2.85 -25.37
N ILE A 105 -5.12 4.05 -25.94
CA ILE A 105 -6.12 4.52 -26.92
C ILE A 105 -6.06 3.67 -28.20
N VAL A 106 -4.88 3.44 -28.78
CA VAL A 106 -4.69 2.67 -30.00
C VAL A 106 -5.12 1.20 -29.82
N GLU A 107 -4.79 0.60 -28.68
CA GLU A 107 -5.16 -0.78 -28.31
C GLU A 107 -6.62 -0.90 -27.85
N LYS A 108 -7.39 0.19 -27.83
CA LYS A 108 -8.77 0.25 -27.30
C LYS A 108 -8.94 -0.30 -25.88
N ARG A 109 -7.95 -0.05 -25.04
CA ARG A 109 -7.92 -0.50 -23.63
C ARG A 109 -8.35 0.57 -22.64
N ILE A 110 -8.70 1.76 -23.15
CA ILE A 110 -9.15 2.85 -22.29
C ILE A 110 -10.55 2.56 -21.74
N THR A 111 -10.71 2.71 -20.43
CA THR A 111 -11.98 2.58 -19.73
C THR A 111 -12.33 3.91 -19.05
N LEU A 112 -13.58 4.09 -18.67
CA LEU A 112 -14.02 5.33 -18.01
C LEU A 112 -13.33 5.56 -16.66
N PRO A 113 -13.13 4.57 -15.79
CA PRO A 113 -12.33 4.71 -14.56
C PRO A 113 -10.90 5.18 -14.86
N ILE A 114 -10.20 4.53 -15.80
CA ILE A 114 -8.83 4.93 -16.22
C ILE A 114 -8.82 6.39 -16.68
N LEU A 115 -9.78 6.79 -17.51
CA LEU A 115 -9.89 8.18 -17.96
C LEU A 115 -10.08 9.15 -16.79
N CYS A 116 -10.94 8.84 -15.84
CA CYS A 116 -11.16 9.68 -14.66
C CYS A 116 -9.87 9.84 -13.82
N ASP A 117 -9.09 8.77 -13.66
CA ASP A 117 -7.83 8.81 -12.93
C ASP A 117 -6.76 9.62 -13.69
N VAL A 118 -6.70 9.48 -15.01
CA VAL A 118 -5.83 10.30 -15.86
C VAL A 118 -6.17 11.79 -15.70
N ILE A 119 -7.44 12.18 -15.78
CA ILE A 119 -7.86 13.59 -15.65
C ILE A 119 -7.52 14.12 -14.26
N LYS A 120 -7.81 13.36 -13.19
CA LYS A 120 -7.50 13.75 -11.81
C LYS A 120 -5.99 13.98 -11.62
N ARG A 121 -5.17 13.07 -12.16
CA ARG A 121 -3.72 13.15 -12.05
C ARG A 121 -3.15 14.31 -12.86
N VAL A 122 -3.58 14.50 -14.10
CA VAL A 122 -3.17 15.64 -14.93
C VAL A 122 -3.52 16.96 -14.25
N LEU A 123 -4.75 17.11 -13.74
CA LEU A 123 -5.15 18.32 -13.03
C LEU A 123 -4.34 18.55 -11.74
N ALA A 124 -3.96 17.50 -11.03
CA ALA A 124 -3.09 17.61 -9.86
C ALA A 124 -1.68 18.11 -10.23
N VAL A 125 -1.11 17.59 -11.32
CA VAL A 125 0.21 18.02 -11.82
C VAL A 125 0.15 19.43 -12.37
N LEU A 126 -0.87 19.80 -13.15
CA LEU A 126 -1.04 21.18 -13.63
C LEU A 126 -1.23 22.18 -12.47
N HIS A 127 -1.89 21.77 -11.40
CA HIS A 127 -1.99 22.59 -10.18
C HIS A 127 -0.61 22.82 -9.54
N ALA A 128 0.21 21.76 -9.46
CA ALA A 128 1.58 21.87 -8.98
C ALA A 128 2.44 22.75 -9.90
N CYS A 129 2.26 22.64 -11.22
CA CYS A 129 2.91 23.51 -12.20
C CYS A 129 2.59 24.99 -11.96
N GLN A 130 1.32 25.33 -11.78
CA GLN A 130 0.90 26.71 -11.48
C GLN A 130 1.45 27.21 -10.15
N ALA A 131 1.59 26.34 -9.13
CA ALA A 131 2.14 26.74 -7.83
C ALA A 131 3.62 27.17 -7.88
N VAL A 132 4.36 26.73 -8.89
CA VAL A 132 5.78 27.05 -9.09
C VAL A 132 6.04 27.87 -10.37
N ASP A 133 4.96 28.42 -10.95
CA ASP A 133 4.98 29.29 -12.14
C ASP A 133 5.69 28.63 -13.35
N ILE A 134 5.25 27.41 -13.68
CA ILE A 134 5.67 26.69 -14.88
C ILE A 134 4.46 26.10 -15.60
N GLU A 135 4.63 25.80 -16.87
CA GLU A 135 3.68 25.05 -17.70
C GLU A 135 4.32 23.75 -18.15
N HIS A 136 3.51 22.71 -18.41
CA HIS A 136 4.01 21.50 -19.04
C HIS A 136 4.51 21.83 -20.45
N GLY A 137 3.68 22.48 -21.25
CA GLY A 137 4.04 23.04 -22.55
C GLY A 137 4.03 22.05 -23.72
N ASP A 138 3.83 20.73 -23.46
CA ASP A 138 3.72 19.67 -24.48
C ASP A 138 2.82 18.54 -23.98
N LEU A 139 1.66 18.86 -23.40
CA LEU A 139 0.77 17.89 -22.81
C LEU A 139 -0.04 17.13 -23.89
N HIS A 140 0.30 15.86 -24.10
CA HIS A 140 -0.42 14.96 -25.01
C HIS A 140 -0.40 13.51 -24.52
N ALA A 141 -1.21 12.62 -25.11
CA ALA A 141 -1.36 11.24 -24.68
C ALA A 141 -0.07 10.38 -24.74
N GLY A 142 0.95 10.78 -25.49
CA GLY A 142 2.27 10.13 -25.51
C GLY A 142 3.08 10.41 -24.27
N ASN A 143 2.89 11.58 -23.64
CA ASN A 143 3.62 12.04 -22.46
C ASN A 143 2.90 11.69 -21.14
N ILE A 144 1.90 10.81 -21.19
CA ILE A 144 1.22 10.23 -20.03
C ILE A 144 1.48 8.73 -20.05
N LEU A 145 2.10 8.22 -19.00
CA LEU A 145 2.40 6.81 -18.83
C LEU A 145 1.43 6.20 -17.81
N ILE A 146 0.93 5.02 -18.12
CA ILE A 146 0.12 4.21 -17.22
C ILE A 146 0.98 3.04 -16.77
N GLU A 147 1.34 3.01 -15.51
CA GLU A 147 2.17 1.98 -14.90
C GLU A 147 1.37 0.67 -14.83
N ASP A 148 2.00 -0.42 -15.23
CA ASP A 148 1.39 -1.75 -15.12
C ASP A 148 1.09 -2.07 -13.65
N PRO A 149 -0.06 -2.69 -13.36
CA PRO A 149 -0.39 -3.07 -11.99
C PRO A 149 0.69 -4.01 -11.46
N ASN A 150 1.34 -3.60 -10.39
CA ASN A 150 2.28 -4.47 -9.70
C ASN A 150 1.49 -5.64 -9.09
N PRO A 151 1.76 -6.89 -9.46
CA PRO A 151 1.05 -8.04 -8.91
C PRO A 151 1.20 -8.19 -7.39
N LEU A 152 2.17 -7.51 -6.79
CA LEU A 152 2.33 -7.39 -5.34
C LEU A 152 1.45 -6.31 -4.71
N HIS A 153 0.89 -5.41 -5.50
CA HIS A 153 -0.08 -4.42 -5.09
C HIS A 153 -1.45 -4.88 -5.57
N ILE A 154 -2.20 -5.53 -4.71
CA ILE A 154 -3.59 -5.99 -4.95
C ILE A 154 -4.56 -4.78 -5.01
N ASP A 155 -4.07 -3.57 -5.03
CA ASP A 155 -4.87 -2.37 -5.29
C ASP A 155 -5.14 -2.28 -6.81
N ILE A 156 -6.03 -3.15 -7.28
CA ILE A 156 -6.45 -3.24 -8.69
C ILE A 156 -7.17 -1.97 -9.15
N GLU A 157 -7.54 -1.06 -8.24
CA GLU A 157 -8.41 0.08 -8.54
C GLU A 157 -7.68 1.37 -8.94
N PHE A 158 -6.36 1.48 -8.74
CA PHE A 158 -5.62 2.69 -9.12
C PHE A 158 -4.43 2.36 -10.00
N GLN A 159 -4.63 2.53 -11.29
CA GLN A 159 -3.49 2.60 -12.20
C GLN A 159 -2.70 3.87 -11.86
N ARG A 160 -1.41 3.72 -11.59
CA ARG A 160 -0.54 4.87 -11.39
C ARG A 160 -0.34 5.58 -12.71
N VAL A 161 -0.71 6.83 -12.76
CA VAL A 161 -0.57 7.69 -13.93
C VAL A 161 0.61 8.62 -13.70
N TRP A 162 1.54 8.64 -14.65
CA TRP A 162 2.76 9.45 -14.63
C TRP A 162 2.80 10.39 -15.83
N ILE A 163 3.33 11.59 -15.62
CA ILE A 163 3.49 12.63 -16.64
C ILE A 163 4.98 12.87 -16.83
N THR A 164 5.40 12.88 -18.10
CA THR A 164 6.81 13.00 -18.52
C THR A 164 6.95 14.02 -19.64
N ASP A 165 8.17 14.29 -20.07
CA ASP A 165 8.52 15.14 -21.22
C ASP A 165 7.89 16.54 -21.16
N PHE A 166 8.28 17.33 -20.15
CA PHE A 166 7.90 18.74 -20.02
C PHE A 166 8.51 19.55 -21.15
N GLY A 167 7.66 20.05 -22.06
CA GLY A 167 8.04 20.67 -23.31
C GLY A 167 8.85 21.94 -23.18
N TYR A 168 9.50 22.31 -24.28
CA TYR A 168 10.34 23.50 -24.41
C TYR A 168 9.50 24.75 -24.63
N LEU A 169 9.96 25.90 -24.09
CA LEU A 169 9.52 27.20 -24.53
C LEU A 169 10.09 27.44 -25.95
N SER A 170 9.35 27.13 -27.01
CA SER A 170 9.82 27.34 -28.38
C SER A 170 9.37 28.66 -28.98
N ASN A 171 9.91 29.76 -28.51
CA ASN A 171 9.79 31.04 -29.23
C ASN A 171 10.69 31.11 -30.49
N SER A 172 11.50 30.07 -30.76
CA SER A 172 12.52 30.14 -31.84
C SER A 172 12.17 29.37 -33.12
N MET A 173 11.03 28.68 -33.22
CA MET A 173 10.67 27.93 -34.43
C MET A 173 9.21 28.01 -34.87
N GLY A 174 8.44 29.02 -34.44
CA GLY A 174 7.06 29.20 -34.96
C GLY A 174 6.06 28.09 -34.61
N LYS A 175 6.40 27.12 -33.79
CA LYS A 175 5.41 26.23 -33.17
C LYS A 175 4.88 26.93 -31.92
N GLU A 176 3.61 27.30 -31.95
CA GLU A 176 2.90 27.80 -30.79
C GLU A 176 3.00 26.77 -29.66
N MET A 177 3.36 27.24 -28.46
CA MET A 177 3.32 26.44 -27.25
C MET A 177 1.91 25.88 -27.10
N LEU A 178 1.76 24.56 -26.97
CA LEU A 178 0.47 23.95 -26.77
C LEU A 178 0.01 24.32 -25.35
N ASP A 179 -1.08 25.08 -25.25
CA ASP A 179 -1.73 25.37 -23.98
C ASP A 179 -2.08 24.03 -23.29
N ASP A 180 -1.66 23.84 -22.04
CA ASP A 180 -1.84 22.59 -21.30
C ASP A 180 -3.32 22.19 -21.16
N PHE A 181 -4.23 23.16 -21.07
CA PHE A 181 -5.66 22.90 -21.02
C PHE A 181 -6.22 22.46 -22.38
N ILE A 182 -5.71 23.00 -23.48
CA ILE A 182 -6.02 22.50 -24.83
C ILE A 182 -5.47 21.08 -24.98
N GLY A 183 -4.27 20.81 -24.50
CA GLY A 183 -3.68 19.49 -24.46
C GLY A 183 -4.55 18.50 -23.69
N LEU A 184 -4.95 18.85 -22.47
CA LEU A 184 -5.88 18.06 -21.64
C LEU A 184 -7.21 17.80 -22.34
N ASN A 185 -7.79 18.82 -22.99
CA ASN A 185 -9.07 18.66 -23.69
C ASN A 185 -8.96 17.70 -24.88
N ARG A 186 -7.88 17.76 -25.65
CA ARG A 186 -7.61 16.83 -26.77
C ARG A 186 -7.46 15.38 -26.26
N ILE A 187 -6.75 15.19 -25.15
CA ILE A 187 -6.63 13.87 -24.50
C ILE A 187 -8.00 13.35 -24.08
N LEU A 188 -8.79 14.19 -23.42
CA LEU A 188 -10.14 13.83 -22.95
C LEU A 188 -11.04 13.42 -24.10
N ILE A 189 -11.08 14.20 -25.18
CA ILE A 189 -11.88 13.88 -26.37
C ILE A 189 -11.42 12.56 -26.99
N ALA A 190 -10.12 12.39 -27.22
CA ALA A 190 -9.58 11.16 -27.81
C ALA A 190 -9.90 9.91 -26.96
N CYS A 191 -9.84 10.01 -25.64
CA CYS A 191 -10.21 8.91 -24.76
C CYS A 191 -11.72 8.61 -24.82
N LEU A 192 -12.57 9.65 -24.75
CA LEU A 192 -14.03 9.49 -24.79
C LEU A 192 -14.53 8.91 -26.12
N GLU A 193 -13.88 9.23 -27.22
CA GLU A 193 -14.20 8.66 -28.54
C GLU A 193 -13.80 7.17 -28.66
N ASN A 194 -12.83 6.73 -27.89
CA ASN A 194 -12.38 5.33 -27.88
C ASN A 194 -13.07 4.46 -26.82
N ILE A 195 -13.87 5.03 -25.93
CA ILE A 195 -14.75 4.30 -25.00
C ILE A 195 -16.06 3.97 -25.71
N ASP A 196 -16.37 2.70 -25.85
CA ASP A 196 -17.62 2.28 -26.49
C ASP A 196 -18.82 2.57 -25.59
N PHE A 197 -19.54 3.63 -25.94
CA PHE A 197 -20.70 4.12 -25.20
C PHE A 197 -21.83 3.09 -25.07
N HIS A 198 -21.94 2.14 -26.03
CA HIS A 198 -23.01 1.15 -26.01
C HIS A 198 -22.85 0.13 -24.89
N PHE A 199 -21.60 -0.17 -24.51
CA PHE A 199 -21.30 -1.10 -23.40
C PHE A 199 -21.30 -0.44 -22.03
N LEU A 200 -21.42 0.88 -21.96
CA LEU A 200 -21.57 1.57 -20.66
C LEU A 200 -23.00 1.42 -20.14
N GLU A 201 -23.16 1.34 -18.83
CA GLU A 201 -24.44 1.24 -18.16
C GLU A 201 -24.65 2.39 -17.15
N GLY A 202 -25.90 2.74 -16.88
CA GLY A 202 -26.33 3.65 -15.81
C GLY A 202 -25.43 4.87 -15.62
N LYS A 203 -24.68 4.88 -14.53
CA LYS A 203 -23.76 5.95 -14.10
C LYS A 203 -22.69 6.25 -15.14
N ASP A 204 -22.10 5.23 -15.72
CA ASP A 204 -20.99 5.40 -16.63
C ASP A 204 -21.43 6.09 -17.92
N LYS A 205 -22.65 5.80 -18.41
CA LYS A 205 -23.25 6.56 -19.50
C LYS A 205 -23.45 8.04 -19.15
N PHE A 206 -23.92 8.29 -17.93
CA PHE A 206 -24.12 9.66 -17.46
C PHE A 206 -22.79 10.40 -17.35
N ILE A 207 -21.77 9.81 -16.69
CA ILE A 207 -20.43 10.41 -16.54
C ILE A 207 -19.81 10.65 -17.92
N HIS A 208 -19.80 9.66 -18.81
CA HIS A 208 -19.30 9.80 -20.17
C HIS A 208 -19.98 10.96 -20.92
N SER A 209 -21.32 11.00 -20.88
CA SER A 209 -22.09 12.05 -21.53
C SER A 209 -21.79 13.43 -20.96
N LYS A 210 -21.66 13.55 -19.64
CA LYS A 210 -21.34 14.82 -18.96
C LYS A 210 -19.89 15.25 -19.21
N LEU A 211 -18.95 14.33 -19.19
CA LEU A 211 -17.56 14.63 -19.56
C LEU A 211 -17.50 15.15 -21.00
N LYS A 212 -18.17 14.46 -21.94
CA LYS A 212 -18.14 14.81 -23.36
C LYS A 212 -18.87 16.12 -23.68
N ARG A 213 -20.01 16.40 -23.03
CA ARG A 213 -20.84 17.54 -23.35
C ARG A 213 -20.51 18.81 -22.56
N ASP A 214 -20.28 18.64 -21.26
CA ASP A 214 -20.21 19.77 -20.32
C ASP A 214 -18.78 20.04 -19.85
N PHE A 215 -18.01 19.02 -19.51
CA PHE A 215 -16.66 19.17 -18.94
C PHE A 215 -15.62 19.57 -19.99
N THR A 216 -15.67 18.97 -21.20
CA THR A 216 -14.77 19.37 -22.31
C THR A 216 -14.93 20.85 -22.66
N LYS A 217 -16.17 21.37 -22.67
CA LYS A 217 -16.45 22.78 -22.96
C LYS A 217 -15.90 23.73 -21.89
N LYS A 218 -15.81 23.27 -20.63
CA LYS A 218 -15.26 24.08 -19.53
C LYS A 218 -13.74 24.17 -19.58
N ILE A 219 -13.06 23.14 -20.10
CA ILE A 219 -11.58 23.11 -20.16
C ILE A 219 -11.07 23.99 -21.30
N ALA A 220 -11.63 23.86 -22.49
CA ALA A 220 -11.19 24.64 -23.65
C ALA A 220 -12.32 24.77 -24.67
N GLU A 221 -12.71 25.98 -24.96
CA GLU A 221 -13.58 26.27 -26.08
C GLU A 221 -12.76 26.55 -27.34
N THR A 222 -13.33 26.10 -28.48
CA THR A 222 -12.77 26.36 -29.79
C THR A 222 -12.96 27.83 -30.22
N ASN A 223 -13.79 28.62 -29.51
CA ASN A 223 -14.04 30.03 -29.78
C ASN A 223 -13.64 30.89 -28.57
N PRO A 224 -12.54 31.66 -28.66
CA PRO A 224 -12.08 32.54 -27.58
C PRO A 224 -13.06 33.65 -27.18
N LEU A 225 -14.11 33.90 -28.00
CA LEU A 225 -15.06 34.98 -27.77
C LEU A 225 -16.24 34.63 -26.85
N GLU A 226 -16.42 33.35 -26.53
CA GLU A 226 -17.55 32.91 -25.70
C GLU A 226 -17.22 32.73 -24.18
N GLY A 227 -16.01 32.96 -23.78
CA GLY A 227 -15.61 33.46 -22.46
C GLY A 227 -15.86 32.63 -21.18
N HIS A 228 -16.19 31.34 -21.25
CA HIS A 228 -16.57 30.57 -20.06
C HIS A 228 -15.63 29.36 -19.70
N TYR A 229 -14.38 29.40 -20.10
CA TYR A 229 -13.46 28.32 -19.77
C TYR A 229 -12.69 28.57 -18.47
N VAL A 230 -12.52 27.49 -17.72
CA VAL A 230 -11.85 27.50 -16.42
C VAL A 230 -10.39 27.10 -16.59
N ARG A 231 -9.47 28.06 -16.54
CA ARG A 231 -8.01 27.82 -16.55
C ARG A 231 -7.44 27.68 -15.15
N ASN A 232 -8.14 27.00 -14.29
CA ASN A 232 -7.71 26.72 -12.93
C ASN A 232 -7.84 25.22 -12.64
N PRO A 233 -6.73 24.50 -12.55
CA PRO A 233 -6.75 23.04 -12.35
C PRO A 233 -7.48 22.61 -11.07
N ARG A 234 -7.40 23.42 -10.00
CA ARG A 234 -8.12 23.15 -8.75
C ARG A 234 -9.64 23.24 -8.95
N LYS A 235 -10.11 24.31 -9.59
CA LYS A 235 -11.55 24.45 -9.89
C LYS A 235 -12.04 23.34 -10.80
N LEU A 236 -11.29 22.99 -11.85
CA LEU A 236 -11.64 21.88 -12.74
C LEU A 236 -11.70 20.54 -12.00
N ARG A 237 -10.76 20.30 -11.07
CA ARG A 237 -10.78 19.11 -10.22
C ARG A 237 -12.00 19.08 -9.30
N ASP A 238 -12.34 20.21 -8.70
CA ASP A 238 -13.52 20.33 -7.84
C ASP A 238 -14.81 20.12 -8.66
N GLU A 239 -14.87 20.65 -9.88
CA GLU A 239 -15.99 20.42 -10.80
C GLU A 239 -16.06 18.96 -11.29
N LEU A 240 -14.92 18.33 -11.58
CA LEU A 240 -14.88 16.90 -11.89
C LEU A 240 -15.42 16.08 -10.72
N ASN A 241 -14.98 16.39 -9.51
CA ASN A 241 -15.46 15.71 -8.30
C ASN A 241 -16.97 15.93 -8.10
N LEU A 242 -17.47 17.15 -8.31
CA LEU A 242 -18.90 17.46 -8.26
C LEU A 242 -19.68 16.72 -9.37
N LEU A 243 -19.11 16.59 -10.57
CA LEU A 243 -19.70 15.83 -11.65
C LEU A 243 -19.78 14.33 -11.29
N LEU A 244 -18.71 13.80 -10.77
CA LEU A 244 -18.65 12.40 -10.30
C LEU A 244 -19.58 12.16 -9.10
N GLN A 245 -19.74 13.16 -8.21
CA GLN A 245 -20.69 13.16 -7.09
C GLN A 245 -22.11 13.48 -7.55
N GLY A 246 -22.31 14.40 -8.48
CA GLY A 246 -23.62 14.78 -9.02
C GLY A 246 -24.22 13.70 -9.92
N ALA A 247 -23.40 12.80 -10.45
CA ALA A 247 -23.84 11.52 -10.97
C ALA A 247 -24.51 10.69 -9.85
N ASP A 248 -24.21 11.01 -8.59
CA ASP A 248 -24.80 10.36 -7.41
C ASP A 248 -26.14 10.99 -6.99
N GLY A 249 -26.52 12.19 -7.48
CA GLY A 249 -27.67 12.97 -6.99
C GLY A 249 -28.84 13.17 -7.94
N GLN A 250 -28.77 12.83 -9.22
CA GLN A 250 -29.87 13.00 -10.17
C GLN A 250 -30.47 11.68 -10.63
N GLY A 251 -31.39 11.13 -9.83
CA GLY A 251 -32.48 10.27 -10.34
C GLY A 251 -32.15 8.93 -10.99
N VAL A 252 -30.88 8.63 -11.24
CA VAL A 252 -30.34 7.27 -11.35
C VAL A 252 -29.72 7.00 -10.02
N SER A 253 -30.46 6.29 -9.17
CA SER A 253 -29.93 5.69 -7.95
C SER A 253 -28.67 4.94 -8.37
N LEU A 254 -27.49 5.50 -8.06
CA LEU A 254 -26.27 4.75 -8.15
C LEU A 254 -26.47 3.54 -7.28
N GLU A 255 -26.48 2.39 -7.89
CA GLU A 255 -26.42 1.15 -7.14
C GLU A 255 -25.07 1.18 -6.41
N ARG A 256 -25.12 1.60 -5.15
CA ARG A 256 -24.00 1.52 -4.24
C ARG A 256 -23.87 0.05 -3.89
N HIS A 257 -22.73 -0.53 -4.26
CA HIS A 257 -22.46 -1.94 -3.99
C HIS A 257 -21.64 -2.09 -2.71
N VAL A 258 -21.80 -3.21 -2.03
CA VAL A 258 -21.03 -3.54 -0.82
C VAL A 258 -19.51 -3.43 -1.05
N GLY A 259 -19.05 -3.67 -2.28
CA GLY A 259 -17.64 -3.62 -2.67
C GLY A 259 -17.04 -2.24 -2.88
N ASP A 260 -17.85 -1.17 -3.04
CA ASP A 260 -17.38 0.17 -3.39
C ASP A 260 -16.50 0.86 -2.32
N TYR A 261 -16.37 0.27 -1.15
CA TYR A 261 -15.72 0.84 0.04
C TYR A 261 -14.55 0.00 0.55
N LEU A 262 -13.73 -0.50 -0.37
CA LEU A 262 -12.69 -1.47 -0.03
C LEU A 262 -11.46 -0.89 0.67
N ALA A 263 -11.03 0.31 0.31
CA ALA A 263 -9.76 0.86 0.77
C ALA A 263 -9.90 2.29 1.31
N ALA A 264 -9.08 2.60 2.32
CA ALA A 264 -8.98 3.94 2.89
C ALA A 264 -8.59 5.00 1.85
N GLU A 265 -7.76 4.60 0.87
CA GLU A 265 -7.30 5.45 -0.23
C GLU A 265 -8.47 5.85 -1.16
N VAL A 266 -9.43 4.95 -1.37
CA VAL A 266 -10.63 5.21 -2.19
C VAL A 266 -11.56 6.21 -1.53
N LEU A 267 -11.67 6.18 -0.20
CA LEU A 267 -12.50 7.12 0.56
C LEU A 267 -11.95 8.55 0.47
N GLY A 268 -10.63 8.73 0.33
CA GLY A 268 -9.99 10.03 0.16
C GLY A 268 -10.51 11.08 1.14
N ASN A 269 -11.07 12.17 0.64
CA ASN A 269 -11.63 13.28 1.42
C ASN A 269 -13.14 13.14 1.69
N ARG A 270 -13.73 11.96 1.50
CA ARG A 270 -15.15 11.70 1.80
C ARG A 270 -15.33 11.47 3.29
N TYR A 271 -15.23 12.53 4.09
CA TYR A 271 -15.18 12.48 5.54
C TYR A 271 -16.41 11.81 6.17
N ASP A 272 -17.63 12.08 5.65
CA ASP A 272 -18.87 11.50 6.19
C ASP A 272 -18.86 9.96 6.08
N GLU A 273 -18.32 9.43 4.96
CA GLU A 273 -18.21 7.98 4.77
C GLU A 273 -17.21 7.34 5.72
N TRP A 274 -16.10 8.04 6.05
CA TRP A 274 -15.16 7.60 7.05
C TRP A 274 -15.81 7.43 8.42
N LYS A 275 -16.68 8.36 8.83
CA LYS A 275 -17.36 8.33 10.12
C LYS A 275 -18.22 7.07 10.25
N GLU A 276 -18.90 6.66 9.19
CA GLU A 276 -19.82 5.51 9.19
C GLU A 276 -19.09 4.17 9.06
N LEU A 277 -17.99 4.12 8.29
CA LEU A 277 -17.29 2.88 7.97
C LEU A 277 -16.15 2.52 8.95
N PHE A 278 -15.75 3.46 9.80
CA PHE A 278 -14.69 3.22 10.78
C PHE A 278 -15.23 2.44 11.99
N VAL A 279 -14.60 1.31 12.29
CA VAL A 279 -14.96 0.46 13.44
C VAL A 279 -13.81 0.42 14.44
N PRO A 280 -13.87 1.19 15.54
CA PRO A 280 -12.76 1.30 16.52
C PRO A 280 -12.41 -0.01 17.21
N SER A 281 -13.42 -0.86 17.46
CA SER A 281 -13.28 -2.11 18.23
C SER A 281 -12.52 -3.22 17.50
N ILE A 282 -12.30 -3.06 16.18
CA ILE A 282 -11.67 -4.13 15.39
C ILE A 282 -10.21 -4.37 15.81
N MET A 283 -9.49 -3.36 16.33
CA MET A 283 -8.05 -3.35 16.11
C MET A 283 -7.18 -3.03 17.32
N GLY A 284 -7.62 -3.26 18.53
CA GLY A 284 -6.77 -2.95 19.70
C GLY A 284 -6.29 -1.49 19.72
N VAL A 285 -7.11 -0.56 19.21
CA VAL A 285 -6.80 0.88 19.16
C VAL A 285 -6.40 1.43 20.52
N GLU A 286 -6.98 0.91 21.61
CA GLU A 286 -6.63 1.31 22.97
C GLU A 286 -5.15 1.12 23.30
N LYS A 287 -4.57 -0.02 22.88
CA LYS A 287 -3.13 -0.29 23.06
C LYS A 287 -2.28 0.68 22.24
N LEU A 288 -2.76 1.02 21.05
CA LEU A 288 -2.09 1.95 20.14
C LEU A 288 -2.04 3.37 20.70
N LEU A 289 -3.06 3.77 21.47
CA LEU A 289 -3.15 5.09 22.11
C LEU A 289 -2.32 5.24 23.39
N SER A 290 -1.57 4.21 23.79
CA SER A 290 -0.61 4.32 24.89
C SER A 290 0.44 5.40 24.64
N LYS A 291 1.04 5.94 25.72
CA LYS A 291 2.08 6.97 25.65
C LYS A 291 3.46 6.46 25.22
N ASN A 292 3.54 5.24 24.69
CA ASN A 292 4.78 4.63 24.24
C ASN A 292 4.88 4.67 22.71
N ILE A 293 6.08 4.65 22.19
CA ILE A 293 6.31 4.37 20.78
C ILE A 293 5.71 2.98 20.49
N ALA A 294 4.94 2.84 19.43
CA ALA A 294 4.29 1.59 19.10
C ALA A 294 4.52 1.18 17.65
N VAL A 295 4.82 -0.09 17.45
CA VAL A 295 4.90 -0.72 16.14
C VAL A 295 3.67 -1.58 15.93
N LEU A 296 2.82 -1.18 14.99
CA LEU A 296 1.60 -1.87 14.61
C LEU A 296 1.88 -2.76 13.42
N THR A 297 1.86 -4.07 13.62
CA THR A 297 2.05 -5.06 12.55
C THR A 297 0.73 -5.72 12.16
N GLY A 298 0.67 -6.25 10.97
CA GLY A 298 -0.47 -7.00 10.47
C GLY A 298 -0.50 -7.10 8.96
N LEU A 299 -1.28 -8.04 8.47
CA LEU A 299 -1.42 -8.31 7.04
C LEU A 299 -1.91 -7.08 6.27
N ARG A 300 -1.62 -7.03 4.98
CA ARG A 300 -2.22 -6.02 4.08
C ARG A 300 -3.74 -6.14 4.11
N GLY A 301 -4.41 -5.00 4.13
CA GLY A 301 -5.88 -4.95 4.20
C GLY A 301 -6.47 -5.18 5.60
N CYS A 302 -5.67 -5.24 6.66
CA CYS A 302 -6.19 -5.32 8.04
C CYS A 302 -6.67 -3.96 8.60
N GLY A 303 -6.50 -2.85 7.84
CA GLY A 303 -7.03 -1.52 8.16
C GLY A 303 -6.07 -0.58 8.90
N LYS A 304 -4.77 -0.84 8.96
CA LYS A 304 -3.77 0.05 9.59
C LYS A 304 -3.89 1.51 9.09
N THR A 305 -3.87 1.70 7.78
CA THR A 305 -4.06 3.01 7.14
C THR A 305 -5.38 3.67 7.54
N THR A 306 -6.45 2.89 7.60
CA THR A 306 -7.77 3.39 8.01
C THR A 306 -7.76 3.95 9.43
N ILE A 307 -7.12 3.23 10.37
CA ILE A 307 -6.97 3.69 11.75
C ILE A 307 -6.15 4.97 11.80
N PHE A 308 -4.96 4.96 11.20
CA PHE A 308 -4.05 6.08 11.27
C PHE A 308 -4.67 7.36 10.70
N ARG A 309 -5.32 7.28 9.54
CA ARG A 309 -6.00 8.43 8.93
C ARG A 309 -7.16 8.93 9.78
N ARG A 310 -8.00 8.02 10.32
CA ARG A 310 -9.15 8.45 11.15
C ARG A 310 -8.71 9.14 12.44
N LEU A 311 -7.56 8.80 12.97
CA LEU A 311 -7.00 9.38 14.19
C LEU A 311 -6.14 10.62 13.94
N THR A 312 -6.23 11.25 12.77
CA THR A 312 -5.50 12.50 12.50
C THR A 312 -6.30 13.72 12.97
N ALA A 313 -5.59 14.71 13.49
CA ALA A 313 -6.17 15.95 13.98
C ALA A 313 -6.97 16.71 12.91
N LEU A 314 -6.57 16.62 11.63
CA LEU A 314 -7.30 17.20 10.52
C LEU A 314 -8.69 16.56 10.31
N TYR A 315 -8.81 15.24 10.53
CA TYR A 315 -10.08 14.54 10.47
C TYR A 315 -10.99 14.94 11.63
N ASP A 316 -10.42 15.11 12.83
CA ASP A 316 -11.19 15.56 13.99
C ASP A 316 -11.74 16.99 13.83
N VAL A 317 -10.99 17.88 13.18
CA VAL A 317 -11.46 19.23 12.83
C VAL A 317 -12.66 19.16 11.87
N LYS A 318 -12.67 18.22 10.93
CA LYS A 318 -13.70 18.13 9.87
C LYS A 318 -14.90 17.25 10.22
N LEU A 319 -14.67 16.18 10.98
CA LEU A 319 -15.70 15.18 11.34
C LEU A 319 -16.21 15.29 12.77
N GLY A 320 -15.57 16.11 13.58
CA GLY A 320 -15.70 16.07 15.04
C GLY A 320 -14.86 14.94 15.66
N PRO A 321 -14.74 14.93 16.98
CA PRO A 321 -13.92 13.96 17.70
C PRO A 321 -14.33 12.53 17.36
N SER A 322 -13.33 11.65 17.23
CA SER A 322 -13.56 10.22 17.01
C SER A 322 -14.20 9.62 18.27
N ASN A 323 -15.10 8.63 18.10
CA ASN A 323 -15.68 7.88 19.22
C ASN A 323 -14.67 6.91 19.86
N VAL A 324 -13.37 7.11 19.61
CA VAL A 324 -12.29 6.33 20.20
C VAL A 324 -12.01 6.85 21.61
N PRO A 325 -11.92 5.99 22.63
CA PRO A 325 -11.55 6.41 23.98
C PRO A 325 -10.24 7.25 23.97
N ASN A 326 -10.20 8.30 24.76
CA ASN A 326 -9.05 9.21 24.91
C ASN A 326 -8.63 9.97 23.62
N SER A 327 -9.49 10.03 22.60
CA SER A 327 -9.20 10.82 21.38
C SER A 327 -9.00 12.32 21.65
N GLY A 328 -9.50 12.84 22.77
CA GLY A 328 -9.29 14.21 23.22
C GLY A 328 -7.90 14.51 23.82
N GLU A 329 -7.09 13.49 24.14
CA GLU A 329 -5.79 13.64 24.82
C GLU A 329 -4.60 13.82 23.88
N PHE A 330 -4.78 13.63 22.58
CA PHE A 330 -3.70 13.71 21.58
C PHE A 330 -4.12 14.45 20.31
N LEU A 331 -3.10 14.84 19.55
CA LEU A 331 -3.21 15.34 18.17
C LEU A 331 -2.42 14.40 17.28
N GLY A 332 -3.08 13.79 16.32
CA GLY A 332 -2.48 12.84 15.38
C GLY A 332 -2.10 13.50 14.06
N PHE A 333 -0.93 13.17 13.52
CA PHE A 333 -0.45 13.61 12.21
C PHE A 333 -0.09 12.37 11.37
N TYR A 334 -0.45 12.36 10.11
CA TYR A 334 -0.29 11.17 9.25
C TYR A 334 0.74 11.40 8.15
N TYR A 335 1.62 10.43 7.97
CA TYR A 335 2.56 10.41 6.87
C TYR A 335 2.74 8.98 6.34
N ASN A 336 2.70 8.81 5.01
CA ASN A 336 2.98 7.51 4.38
C ASN A 336 4.47 7.44 4.04
N ALA A 337 5.18 6.46 4.58
CA ALA A 337 6.60 6.26 4.38
C ALA A 337 6.97 5.89 2.93
N ARG A 338 5.99 5.51 2.11
CA ARG A 338 6.16 5.35 0.66
C ARG A 338 6.69 6.62 0.01
N ASN A 339 6.21 7.80 0.45
CA ASN A 339 6.69 9.08 -0.07
C ASN A 339 8.18 9.30 0.24
N LEU A 340 8.66 8.80 1.39
CA LEU A 340 10.09 8.85 1.73
C LEU A 340 10.91 7.92 0.81
N ALA A 341 10.42 6.71 0.58
CA ALA A 341 11.05 5.76 -0.34
C ALA A 341 11.10 6.28 -1.79
N GLU A 342 10.03 6.96 -2.24
CA GLU A 342 9.98 7.60 -3.56
C GLU A 342 10.93 8.81 -3.65
N ALA A 343 11.15 9.52 -2.54
CA ALA A 343 12.08 10.65 -2.49
C ALA A 343 13.55 10.20 -2.52
N PHE A 344 13.86 9.05 -1.91
CA PHE A 344 15.20 8.49 -1.81
C PHE A 344 15.20 7.02 -2.25
N PRO A 345 14.92 6.75 -3.53
CA PRO A 345 14.75 5.38 -4.03
C PRO A 345 16.03 4.56 -3.92
N TRP A 346 17.17 5.22 -3.91
CA TRP A 346 18.47 4.59 -3.80
C TRP A 346 19.42 5.40 -2.92
N LEU A 347 20.03 4.72 -1.96
CA LEU A 347 21.03 5.29 -1.06
C LEU A 347 22.22 4.33 -0.99
N PRO A 348 23.39 4.69 -1.58
CA PRO A 348 24.58 3.86 -1.51
C PRO A 348 25.06 3.66 -0.07
N GLU A 349 25.53 2.48 0.27
CA GLU A 349 26.08 2.18 1.61
C GLU A 349 27.17 3.19 2.05
N ASN A 350 28.07 3.54 1.14
CA ASN A 350 29.17 4.47 1.40
C ASN A 350 28.74 5.94 1.51
N LYS A 351 27.46 6.26 1.31
CA LYS A 351 26.89 7.62 1.36
C LYS A 351 25.88 7.82 2.49
N VAL A 352 25.59 6.81 3.29
CA VAL A 352 24.58 6.84 4.36
C VAL A 352 24.82 8.01 5.33
N ASP A 353 26.02 8.16 5.85
CA ASP A 353 26.33 9.20 6.83
C ASP A 353 26.26 10.60 6.24
N VAL A 354 26.71 10.78 4.99
CA VAL A 354 26.66 12.07 4.30
C VAL A 354 25.22 12.45 3.93
N ALA A 355 24.38 11.48 3.60
CA ALA A 355 22.98 11.71 3.26
C ALA A 355 22.07 11.91 4.51
N ARG A 356 22.48 11.45 5.67
CA ARG A 356 21.72 11.49 6.93
C ARG A 356 21.12 12.87 7.23
N PRO A 357 21.88 13.98 7.27
CA PRO A 357 21.32 15.31 7.57
C PRO A 357 20.25 15.73 6.54
N ARG A 358 20.45 15.41 5.28
CA ARG A 358 19.54 15.73 4.18
C ARG A 358 18.21 14.97 4.30
N ILE A 359 18.28 13.67 4.59
CA ILE A 359 17.11 12.79 4.74
C ILE A 359 16.30 13.19 5.98
N ILE A 360 16.97 13.46 7.11
CA ILE A 360 16.31 13.96 8.33
C ILE A 360 15.64 15.31 8.09
N HIS A 361 16.31 16.22 7.38
CA HIS A 361 15.72 17.50 6.99
C HIS A 361 14.45 17.32 6.15
N TYR A 362 14.49 16.47 5.13
CA TYR A 362 13.32 16.12 4.33
C TYR A 362 12.16 15.60 5.19
N PHE A 363 12.45 14.66 6.06
CA PHE A 363 11.48 14.02 6.94
C PHE A 363 10.84 15.03 7.92
N ASN A 364 11.65 15.91 8.49
CA ASN A 364 11.16 16.98 9.37
C ASN A 364 10.36 18.05 8.61
N CYS A 365 10.70 18.36 7.36
CA CYS A 365 9.86 19.21 6.50
C CYS A 365 8.47 18.60 6.28
N CYS A 366 8.38 17.28 6.02
CA CYS A 366 7.11 16.61 5.80
C CYS A 366 6.19 16.75 7.02
N TRP A 367 6.68 16.47 8.22
CA TRP A 367 5.90 16.60 9.45
C TRP A 367 5.53 18.05 9.76
N SER A 368 6.44 18.98 9.49
CA SER A 368 6.14 20.41 9.68
C SER A 368 5.00 20.87 8.78
N ILE A 369 4.95 20.39 7.53
CA ILE A 369 3.87 20.72 6.60
C ILE A 369 2.54 20.18 7.11
N GLU A 370 2.48 18.94 7.60
CA GLU A 370 1.27 18.33 8.17
C GLU A 370 0.75 19.13 9.39
N ILE A 371 1.65 19.56 10.30
CA ILE A 371 1.28 20.39 11.45
C ILE A 371 0.77 21.76 10.98
N LEU A 372 1.41 22.39 9.99
CA LEU A 372 0.95 23.66 9.43
C LEU A 372 -0.41 23.53 8.75
N ASP A 373 -0.68 22.46 8.06
CA ASP A 373 -1.98 22.18 7.42
C ASP A 373 -3.08 22.03 8.49
N TRP A 374 -2.78 21.42 9.63
CA TRP A 374 -3.70 21.39 10.77
C TRP A 374 -3.92 22.78 11.37
N ILE A 375 -2.85 23.54 11.67
CA ILE A 375 -2.96 24.92 12.23
C ILE A 375 -3.79 25.82 11.29
N TRP A 376 -3.60 25.66 9.97
CA TRP A 376 -4.35 26.42 8.97
C TRP A 376 -5.87 26.17 9.01
N ASN A 377 -6.30 24.98 9.39
CA ASN A 377 -7.72 24.62 9.47
C ASN A 377 -8.37 24.99 10.83
N LEU A 378 -7.62 25.55 11.78
CA LEU A 378 -8.16 26.08 13.01
C LEU A 378 -8.77 27.49 12.81
N GLU A 379 -9.84 27.84 13.57
CA GLU A 379 -10.55 29.10 13.41
C GLU A 379 -9.70 30.37 13.72
N ASN A 380 -8.62 30.25 14.49
CA ASN A 380 -7.78 31.36 14.96
C ASN A 380 -6.43 31.48 14.24
N VAL A 381 -6.42 31.36 12.93
CA VAL A 381 -5.20 31.36 12.09
C VAL A 381 -4.38 32.65 12.21
N HIS A 382 -5.01 33.80 12.49
CA HIS A 382 -4.33 35.10 12.55
C HIS A 382 -3.26 35.22 13.65
N HIS A 383 -3.38 34.44 14.73
CA HIS A 383 -2.39 34.42 15.81
C HIS A 383 -1.17 33.54 15.49
N ALA A 384 -1.34 32.52 14.66
CA ALA A 384 -0.29 31.56 14.31
C ALA A 384 0.90 32.23 13.61
N HIS A 385 0.66 33.24 12.77
CA HIS A 385 1.70 33.98 12.09
C HIS A 385 2.72 34.66 13.04
N LYS A 386 2.27 35.12 14.21
CA LYS A 386 3.10 35.89 15.14
C LYS A 386 4.25 35.08 15.74
N TRP A 387 4.09 33.76 15.88
CA TRP A 387 5.11 32.91 16.49
C TRP A 387 5.78 31.96 15.49
N LEU A 388 5.05 31.48 14.48
CA LEU A 388 5.59 30.55 13.47
C LEU A 388 6.71 31.19 12.64
N VAL A 389 6.50 32.43 12.20
CA VAL A 389 7.50 33.14 11.38
C VAL A 389 8.80 33.37 12.15
N PRO A 390 8.80 33.91 13.37
CA PRO A 390 10.03 34.01 14.17
C PRO A 390 10.69 32.67 14.44
N PHE A 391 9.93 31.62 14.75
CA PHE A 391 10.45 30.28 15.02
C PHE A 391 11.25 29.73 13.82
N PHE A 392 10.67 29.78 12.62
CA PHE A 392 11.36 29.29 11.44
C PHE A 392 12.45 30.23 10.94
N LYS A 393 12.32 31.56 11.17
CA LYS A 393 13.37 32.53 10.86
C LYS A 393 14.64 32.26 11.66
N GLU A 394 14.52 31.94 12.96
CA GLU A 394 15.66 31.55 13.81
C GLU A 394 16.39 30.32 13.25
N ILE A 395 15.66 29.32 12.73
CA ILE A 395 16.24 28.07 12.23
C ILE A 395 16.87 28.21 10.85
N PHE A 396 16.22 28.94 9.95
CA PHE A 396 16.65 29.13 8.57
C PHE A 396 17.52 30.36 8.38
N GLU A 397 17.80 31.09 9.48
CA GLU A 397 18.54 32.34 9.44
C GLU A 397 17.90 33.35 8.44
N ASP A 398 18.72 34.18 7.78
CA ASP A 398 18.19 35.17 6.82
C ASP A 398 17.70 34.59 5.48
N LYS A 399 17.79 33.26 5.28
CA LYS A 399 17.28 32.61 4.05
C LYS A 399 15.76 32.59 3.98
N PHE A 400 15.08 32.78 5.13
CA PHE A 400 13.62 32.85 5.17
C PHE A 400 13.15 34.30 4.99
N ILE A 401 12.93 34.72 3.74
CA ILE A 401 12.42 36.05 3.42
C ILE A 401 10.89 36.04 3.47
N VAL A 402 10.33 36.62 4.51
CA VAL A 402 8.88 36.88 4.57
C VAL A 402 8.58 38.15 3.80
N THR A 403 7.99 38.00 2.63
CA THR A 403 7.41 39.14 1.92
C THR A 403 6.21 39.70 2.70
N LYS A 404 6.04 41.01 2.69
CA LYS A 404 5.24 41.88 3.56
C LYS A 404 3.73 41.59 3.80
N ALA A 405 3.15 40.52 3.34
CA ALA A 405 1.72 40.26 3.46
C ALA A 405 1.38 39.47 4.75
N LYS A 406 0.85 40.16 5.76
CA LYS A 406 0.46 39.60 7.07
C LYS A 406 -0.59 38.46 6.99
N GLU A 407 -1.41 38.42 5.93
CA GLU A 407 -2.51 37.46 5.77
C GLU A 407 -2.08 36.14 5.11
N THR A 408 -0.89 36.09 4.49
CA THR A 408 -0.40 34.91 3.74
C THR A 408 0.71 34.15 4.44
N GLY A 409 1.02 34.47 5.72
CA GLY A 409 2.23 34.00 6.40
C GLY A 409 2.35 32.48 6.51
N ILE A 410 1.27 31.76 6.83
CA ILE A 410 1.28 30.29 6.95
C ILE A 410 1.39 29.64 5.56
N HIS A 411 0.71 30.16 4.56
CA HIS A 411 0.83 29.68 3.17
C HIS A 411 2.25 29.89 2.63
N HIS A 412 2.85 31.05 2.91
CA HIS A 412 4.23 31.31 2.51
C HIS A 412 5.21 30.37 3.19
N LEU A 413 5.05 30.14 4.49
CA LEU A 413 5.87 29.20 5.24
C LEU A 413 5.69 27.77 4.72
N ARG A 414 4.46 27.35 4.48
CA ARG A 414 4.16 26.04 3.89
C ARG A 414 4.82 25.88 2.50
N SER A 415 4.68 26.88 1.66
CA SER A 415 5.33 26.89 0.32
C SER A 415 6.85 26.86 0.44
N PHE A 416 7.42 27.63 1.37
CA PHE A 416 8.84 27.61 1.64
C PHE A 416 9.33 26.22 2.11
N LEU A 417 8.68 25.61 3.10
CA LEU A 417 9.01 24.26 3.58
C LEU A 417 8.84 23.22 2.48
N THR A 418 7.85 23.39 1.61
CA THR A 418 7.68 22.51 0.43
C THR A 418 8.89 22.64 -0.50
N LYS A 419 9.36 23.86 -0.77
CA LYS A 419 10.58 24.09 -1.58
C LYS A 419 11.85 23.52 -0.92
N GLU A 420 11.98 23.67 0.41
CA GLU A 420 13.11 23.08 1.16
C GLU A 420 13.08 21.55 1.15
N ARG A 421 11.90 20.96 1.30
CA ARG A 421 11.68 19.52 1.13
C ARG A 421 12.14 19.06 -0.26
N GLU A 422 11.73 19.77 -1.30
CA GLU A 422 12.13 19.45 -2.68
C GLU A 422 13.62 19.68 -2.94
N ARG A 423 14.20 20.76 -2.38
CA ARG A 423 15.65 20.98 -2.44
C ARG A 423 16.41 19.81 -1.85
N SER A 424 15.95 19.29 -0.70
CA SER A 424 16.61 18.14 -0.07
C SER A 424 16.48 16.86 -0.89
N ARG A 425 15.39 16.67 -1.62
CA ARG A 425 15.20 15.51 -2.51
C ARG A 425 16.09 15.58 -3.76
N LEU A 426 16.15 16.74 -4.39
CA LEU A 426 16.77 16.94 -5.69
C LEU A 426 18.29 17.12 -5.64
N SER A 427 18.85 17.36 -4.47
CA SER A 427 20.31 17.50 -4.34
C SER A 427 20.97 16.16 -4.67
N THR A 428 21.52 16.05 -5.87
CA THR A 428 22.32 14.90 -6.33
C THR A 428 23.74 14.93 -5.76
N ASN A 429 24.19 16.09 -5.28
CA ASN A 429 25.51 16.23 -4.70
C ASN A 429 25.46 15.80 -3.23
N TYR A 430 26.15 14.73 -2.92
CA TYR A 430 26.48 14.32 -1.58
C TYR A 430 27.66 15.16 -1.03
N GLU A 431 27.71 16.45 -1.37
CA GLU A 431 28.74 17.35 -0.86
C GLU A 431 28.47 17.69 0.59
N THR A 432 29.50 17.64 1.39
CA THR A 432 29.48 17.81 2.85
C THR A 432 29.08 19.22 3.31
N ASP A 433 29.05 20.21 2.42
CA ASP A 433 28.87 21.63 2.75
C ASP A 433 27.44 22.16 2.56
N SER A 434 26.46 21.29 2.26
CA SER A 434 25.07 21.72 2.14
C SER A 434 24.44 21.96 3.51
N PHE A 435 23.94 23.17 3.75
CA PHE A 435 23.22 23.52 4.99
C PHE A 435 21.81 22.94 5.01
N TRP A 436 21.54 22.03 5.97
CA TRP A 436 20.26 21.36 6.19
C TRP A 436 19.67 21.73 7.55
N PRO A 437 18.96 22.87 7.69
CA PRO A 437 18.60 23.46 8.98
C PRO A 437 17.68 22.58 9.85
N LEU A 438 16.80 21.77 9.22
CA LEU A 438 15.92 20.87 9.97
C LEU A 438 16.52 19.46 10.17
N SER A 439 17.82 19.28 10.04
CA SER A 439 18.48 17.97 10.20
C SER A 439 18.67 17.51 11.65
N LYS A 440 18.35 18.35 12.63
CA LYS A 440 18.45 17.99 14.05
C LYS A 440 17.37 16.98 14.45
N ILE A 441 17.78 15.93 15.16
CA ILE A 441 16.89 14.85 15.63
C ILE A 441 15.84 15.37 16.63
N ASP A 442 16.14 16.45 17.36
CA ASP A 442 15.25 17.09 18.35
C ASP A 442 14.35 18.18 17.76
N PHE A 443 14.44 18.42 16.45
CA PHE A 443 13.67 19.48 15.81
C PHE A 443 12.16 19.38 16.06
N LEU A 444 11.58 18.18 15.88
CA LEU A 444 10.15 17.97 16.07
C LEU A 444 9.72 18.23 17.51
N GLU A 445 10.53 17.89 18.51
CA GLU A 445 10.24 18.20 19.92
C GLU A 445 10.15 19.72 20.14
N ARG A 446 11.14 20.47 19.64
CA ARG A 446 11.16 21.92 19.72
C ARG A 446 9.96 22.56 19.02
N PHE A 447 9.60 22.03 17.85
CA PHE A 447 8.46 22.55 17.10
C PHE A 447 7.12 22.24 17.80
N VAL A 448 6.94 21.04 18.32
CA VAL A 448 5.76 20.63 19.11
C VAL A 448 5.67 21.47 20.39
N GLU A 449 6.77 21.72 21.07
CA GLU A 449 6.79 22.56 22.27
C GLU A 449 6.36 24.00 21.96
N ALA A 450 6.85 24.57 20.86
CA ALA A 450 6.40 25.87 20.38
C ALA A 450 4.89 25.87 20.03
N CYS A 451 4.37 24.79 19.43
CA CYS A 451 2.94 24.63 19.17
C CYS A 451 2.12 24.60 20.49
N LYS A 452 2.57 23.84 21.49
CA LYS A 452 1.88 23.74 22.80
C LYS A 452 1.82 25.07 23.55
N ILE A 453 2.85 25.91 23.43
CA ILE A 453 2.89 27.22 24.05
C ILE A 453 1.93 28.19 23.34
N ASN A 454 1.81 28.13 22.05
CA ASN A 454 1.17 29.17 21.25
C ASN A 454 -0.23 28.79 20.72
N VAL A 455 -0.60 27.51 20.73
CA VAL A 455 -1.90 27.02 20.24
C VAL A 455 -2.67 26.41 21.40
N SER A 456 -3.72 27.08 21.86
CA SER A 456 -4.50 26.68 23.06
C SER A 456 -5.08 25.25 22.93
N SER A 457 -5.50 24.84 21.72
CA SER A 457 -6.02 23.50 21.48
C SER A 457 -4.93 22.39 21.52
N ALA A 458 -3.66 22.77 21.63
CA ALA A 458 -2.52 21.85 21.71
C ALA A 458 -1.87 21.78 23.09
N SER A 459 -2.17 22.72 24.02
CA SER A 459 -1.42 22.95 25.27
C SER A 459 -1.24 21.69 26.11
N ASP A 460 -2.30 20.91 26.29
CA ASP A 460 -2.31 19.71 27.16
C ASP A 460 -2.25 18.39 26.38
N LYS A 461 -2.09 18.46 25.06
CA LYS A 461 -2.17 17.27 24.21
C LYS A 461 -0.81 16.67 23.89
N LEU A 462 -0.80 15.35 23.68
CA LEU A 462 0.32 14.62 23.11
C LEU A 462 0.27 14.71 21.58
N PHE A 463 1.41 14.72 20.95
CA PHE A 463 1.51 14.69 19.49
C PHE A 463 1.88 13.29 19.03
N TYR A 464 0.94 12.61 18.34
CA TYR A 464 1.14 11.30 17.75
C TYR A 464 1.45 11.42 16.26
N PHE A 465 2.56 10.83 15.84
CA PHE A 465 3.02 10.81 14.47
C PHE A 465 2.77 9.43 13.88
N TRP A 466 1.72 9.32 13.06
CA TRP A 466 1.29 8.09 12.40
C TRP A 466 2.12 7.86 11.14
N LEU A 467 3.14 7.01 11.22
CA LEU A 467 4.01 6.64 10.11
C LEU A 467 3.54 5.33 9.51
N ASP A 468 2.93 5.39 8.34
CA ASP A 468 2.32 4.25 7.66
C ASP A 468 3.25 3.66 6.59
N ASP A 469 3.05 2.37 6.25
CA ASP A 469 3.82 1.61 5.24
C ASP A 469 5.35 1.61 5.46
N TYR A 470 5.79 1.67 6.71
CA TYR A 470 7.21 1.66 7.07
C TYR A 470 7.78 0.24 7.06
N SER A 471 7.98 -0.31 5.85
CA SER A 471 8.38 -1.71 5.64
C SER A 471 9.44 -1.85 4.56
N THR A 472 10.41 -2.75 4.77
CA THR A 472 11.29 -3.23 3.69
C THR A 472 10.51 -4.13 2.72
N PRO A 473 10.87 -4.18 1.42
CA PRO A 473 11.95 -3.43 0.74
C PRO A 473 11.54 -2.02 0.32
N LEU A 474 10.28 -1.59 0.56
CA LEU A 474 9.79 -0.28 0.12
C LEU A 474 10.65 0.84 0.72
N VAL A 475 10.81 0.84 2.04
CA VAL A 475 11.76 1.72 2.74
C VAL A 475 13.02 0.89 3.00
N THR A 476 14.10 1.19 2.29
CA THR A 476 15.33 0.40 2.36
C THR A 476 15.94 0.36 3.77
N HIS A 477 16.76 -0.65 4.07
CA HIS A 477 17.42 -0.80 5.38
C HIS A 477 18.19 0.46 5.79
N HIS A 478 19.01 1.02 4.90
CA HIS A 478 19.78 2.25 5.17
C HIS A 478 18.89 3.47 5.43
N LEU A 479 17.79 3.57 4.72
CA LEU A 479 16.83 4.66 4.93
C LEU A 479 16.13 4.51 6.28
N GLN A 480 15.76 3.29 6.66
CA GLN A 480 15.21 3.00 7.99
C GLN A 480 16.22 3.30 9.10
N GLU A 481 17.48 2.91 8.96
CA GLU A 481 18.54 3.20 9.93
C GLU A 481 18.70 4.70 10.22
N ILE A 482 18.62 5.54 9.18
CA ILE A 482 18.66 6.99 9.34
C ILE A 482 17.42 7.51 10.09
N ILE A 483 16.25 7.08 9.68
CA ILE A 483 14.97 7.58 10.22
C ILE A 483 14.70 7.03 11.63
N ASN A 484 15.16 5.82 11.94
CA ASN A 484 15.05 5.24 13.27
C ASN A 484 15.64 6.13 14.37
N ALA A 485 16.69 6.90 14.06
CA ALA A 485 17.27 7.89 14.97
C ALA A 485 16.26 8.96 15.43
N VAL A 486 15.26 9.28 14.60
CA VAL A 486 14.20 10.25 14.92
C VAL A 486 12.99 9.56 15.55
N ILE A 487 12.51 8.45 14.94
CA ILE A 487 11.23 7.85 15.33
C ILE A 487 11.28 7.05 16.64
N PHE A 488 12.45 6.46 16.99
CA PHE A 488 12.63 5.73 18.26
C PHE A 488 13.29 6.58 19.35
N LYS A 489 13.38 7.89 19.16
CA LYS A 489 13.79 8.81 20.20
C LYS A 489 12.67 8.96 21.24
N ARG A 490 12.96 8.66 22.52
CA ARG A 490 12.00 8.87 23.61
C ARG A 490 11.74 10.38 23.80
N SER A 491 10.49 10.75 23.84
CA SER A 491 10.04 12.13 24.08
C SER A 491 8.78 12.14 24.93
N ALA A 492 8.63 13.19 25.75
CA ALA A 492 7.44 13.40 26.55
C ALA A 492 6.22 13.88 25.74
N ASN A 493 6.46 14.53 24.60
CA ASN A 493 5.43 15.21 23.82
C ASN A 493 5.25 14.66 22.40
N VAL A 494 6.29 14.00 21.86
CA VAL A 494 6.36 13.48 20.48
C VAL A 494 6.41 11.97 20.52
N ILE A 495 5.40 11.31 20.00
CA ILE A 495 5.28 9.85 20.06
C ILE A 495 5.00 9.30 18.67
N PHE A 496 5.90 8.46 18.15
CA PHE A 496 5.69 7.82 16.87
C PHE A 496 4.88 6.53 17.01
N LYS A 497 3.97 6.33 16.08
CA LYS A 497 3.18 5.11 15.87
C LYS A 497 3.43 4.62 14.47
N ILE A 498 4.02 3.46 14.34
CA ILE A 498 4.60 2.97 13.10
C ILE A 498 3.76 1.80 12.61
N ALA A 499 3.24 1.84 11.39
CA ALA A 499 2.58 0.71 10.77
C ALA A 499 3.50 0.02 9.77
N THR A 500 3.57 -1.29 9.88
CA THR A 500 4.37 -2.15 9.02
C THR A 500 3.64 -3.46 8.70
N GLU A 501 4.16 -4.25 7.77
CA GLU A 501 3.61 -5.56 7.43
C GLU A 501 3.92 -6.60 8.52
N SER A 502 5.16 -6.60 9.00
CA SER A 502 5.63 -7.47 10.08
C SER A 502 6.84 -6.86 10.78
N VAL A 503 7.19 -7.34 11.96
CA VAL A 503 8.37 -6.87 12.70
C VAL A 503 9.67 -7.17 11.94
N GLU A 504 9.70 -8.22 11.15
CA GLU A 504 10.83 -8.58 10.29
C GLU A 504 11.02 -7.63 9.10
N SER A 505 10.04 -6.75 8.86
CA SER A 505 10.11 -5.73 7.80
C SER A 505 10.65 -4.40 8.30
N ILE A 506 10.99 -4.29 9.59
CA ILE A 506 11.64 -3.11 10.18
C ILE A 506 13.10 -3.45 10.50
N GLU A 507 13.98 -2.52 10.19
CA GLU A 507 15.36 -2.55 10.68
C GLU A 507 15.36 -2.11 12.15
N LEU A 508 15.73 -3.00 13.04
CA LEU A 508 15.76 -2.73 14.48
C LEU A 508 17.12 -2.19 14.94
N ILE A 509 17.70 -1.30 14.14
CA ILE A 509 18.93 -0.58 14.44
C ILE A 509 18.60 0.90 14.57
N GLY A 510 18.95 1.47 15.69
CA GLY A 510 18.79 2.89 15.99
C GLY A 510 20.10 3.68 15.85
N LEU A 511 20.13 4.85 16.49
CA LEU A 511 21.30 5.74 16.47
C LEU A 511 22.56 5.02 16.98
N HIS A 512 23.69 5.22 16.28
CA HIS A 512 24.99 4.64 16.61
C HIS A 512 25.02 3.10 16.66
N GLY A 513 24.17 2.42 15.88
CA GLY A 513 24.10 0.97 15.83
C GLY A 513 23.47 0.31 17.05
N LYS A 514 22.76 1.09 17.92
CA LYS A 514 22.01 0.54 19.05
C LYS A 514 20.90 -0.37 18.52
N VAL A 515 20.88 -1.62 18.99
CA VAL A 515 19.76 -2.53 18.74
C VAL A 515 18.53 -2.03 19.50
N LEU A 516 17.39 -1.95 18.81
CA LEU A 516 16.10 -1.55 19.39
C LEU A 516 15.40 -2.78 19.95
N GLU A 517 15.02 -2.72 21.20
CA GLU A 517 14.43 -3.85 21.93
C GLU A 517 12.92 -3.63 22.12
N GLN A 518 12.15 -4.72 21.85
CA GLN A 518 10.73 -4.72 22.16
C GLN A 518 10.52 -4.59 23.67
N ASP A 519 9.47 -3.90 24.08
CA ASP A 519 9.02 -3.57 25.43
C ASP A 519 9.92 -2.55 26.14
N ASP A 520 11.18 -2.35 25.72
CA ASP A 520 12.05 -1.28 26.20
C ASP A 520 11.97 -0.03 25.31
N ASP A 521 12.22 -0.14 24.02
CA ASP A 521 12.24 1.00 23.10
C ASP A 521 10.89 1.21 22.40
N PHE A 522 10.09 0.15 22.22
CA PHE A 522 8.75 0.23 21.60
C PHE A 522 7.83 -0.91 22.04
N VAL A 523 6.53 -0.67 21.96
CA VAL A 523 5.49 -1.71 22.17
C VAL A 523 5.09 -2.29 20.82
N LEU A 524 5.12 -3.64 20.72
CA LEU A 524 4.65 -4.35 19.52
C LEU A 524 3.16 -4.68 19.66
N ILE A 525 2.37 -4.27 18.67
CA ILE A 525 0.96 -4.59 18.52
C ILE A 525 0.78 -5.40 17.23
N ASP A 526 0.59 -6.70 17.35
CA ASP A 526 0.40 -7.59 16.20
C ASP A 526 -1.07 -7.90 15.99
N LEU A 527 -1.68 -7.34 14.94
CA LEU A 527 -3.09 -7.51 14.63
C LEU A 527 -3.44 -8.94 14.21
N GLY A 528 -2.47 -9.70 13.68
CA GLY A 528 -2.66 -11.11 13.36
C GLY A 528 -2.83 -11.95 14.63
N THR A 529 -1.94 -11.74 15.60
CA THR A 529 -2.02 -12.34 16.92
C THR A 529 -3.32 -11.97 17.63
N GLU A 530 -3.71 -10.69 17.64
CA GLU A 530 -4.97 -10.22 18.24
C GLU A 530 -6.19 -10.93 17.60
N ALA A 531 -6.23 -11.07 16.28
CA ALA A 531 -7.34 -11.75 15.58
C ALA A 531 -7.45 -13.24 15.94
N ILE A 532 -6.33 -13.94 16.08
CA ILE A 532 -6.31 -15.37 16.46
C ILE A 532 -6.74 -15.56 17.91
N GLN A 533 -6.44 -14.61 18.78
CA GLN A 533 -6.66 -14.71 20.21
C GLN A 533 -8.13 -14.54 20.60
N ARG A 534 -8.92 -13.91 19.76
CA ARG A 534 -10.35 -13.67 20.02
C ARG A 534 -11.18 -14.95 19.93
N THR A 535 -12.28 -14.96 20.65
CA THR A 535 -13.30 -16.00 20.55
C THR A 535 -14.04 -15.90 19.21
N SER A 536 -14.72 -16.97 18.82
CA SER A 536 -15.56 -16.94 17.61
C SER A 536 -16.70 -15.92 17.74
N GLU A 537 -17.21 -15.70 18.95
CA GLU A 537 -18.29 -14.72 19.23
C GLU A 537 -17.78 -13.27 19.06
N GLU A 538 -16.58 -12.95 19.58
CA GLU A 538 -15.96 -11.64 19.39
C GLU A 538 -15.66 -11.38 17.91
N ASN A 539 -15.15 -12.37 17.18
CA ASN A 539 -14.92 -12.26 15.74
C ASN A 539 -16.23 -12.03 14.98
N ARG A 540 -17.29 -12.74 15.34
CA ARG A 540 -18.62 -12.56 14.74
C ARG A 540 -19.14 -11.14 14.96
N ALA A 541 -19.08 -10.63 16.19
CA ALA A 541 -19.53 -9.28 16.50
C ALA A 541 -18.78 -8.21 15.69
N ILE A 542 -17.45 -8.36 15.55
CA ILE A 542 -16.62 -7.46 14.75
C ILE A 542 -17.00 -7.49 13.27
N ILE A 543 -17.17 -8.69 12.70
CA ILE A 543 -17.48 -8.83 11.27
C ILE A 543 -18.87 -8.29 10.95
N ILE A 544 -19.84 -8.52 11.83
CA ILE A 544 -21.17 -7.93 11.70
C ILE A 544 -21.05 -6.39 11.71
N THR A 545 -20.38 -5.83 12.72
CA THR A 545 -20.16 -4.38 12.82
C THR A 545 -19.41 -3.81 11.60
N LEU A 546 -18.52 -4.59 10.99
CA LEU A 546 -17.79 -4.20 9.78
C LEU A 546 -18.70 -4.19 8.54
N LEU A 547 -19.59 -5.16 8.39
CA LEU A 547 -20.37 -5.36 7.17
C LEU A 547 -21.71 -4.63 7.19
N GLU A 548 -22.35 -4.46 8.36
CA GLU A 548 -23.65 -3.78 8.47
C GLU A 548 -23.70 -2.39 7.84
N PRO A 549 -22.74 -1.46 8.08
CA PRO A 549 -22.75 -0.16 7.43
C PRO A 549 -22.66 -0.26 5.91
N ARG A 550 -21.99 -1.30 5.40
CA ARG A 550 -21.84 -1.56 3.96
C ARG A 550 -23.12 -2.11 3.35
N ILE A 551 -23.80 -2.99 4.07
CA ILE A 551 -25.12 -3.51 3.70
C ILE A 551 -26.13 -2.38 3.66
N LEU A 552 -26.16 -1.50 4.66
CA LEU A 552 -27.06 -0.34 4.73
C LEU A 552 -26.82 0.70 3.60
N ARG A 553 -25.63 0.72 3.03
CA ARG A 553 -25.28 1.58 1.89
C ARG A 553 -25.65 0.99 0.54
N ASP A 554 -25.76 -0.31 0.45
CA ASP A 554 -26.25 -1.00 -0.75
C ASP A 554 -27.77 -0.75 -0.87
N ASN A 555 -28.18 -0.11 -1.98
CA ASN A 555 -29.56 0.32 -2.12
C ASN A 555 -30.54 -0.85 -2.08
N ALA A 556 -30.25 -1.95 -2.79
CA ALA A 556 -31.13 -3.09 -2.86
C ALA A 556 -31.27 -3.83 -1.51
N LEU A 557 -30.16 -3.97 -0.79
CA LEU A 557 -30.14 -4.61 0.53
C LEU A 557 -30.86 -3.74 1.58
N ARG A 558 -30.61 -2.41 1.53
CA ARG A 558 -31.21 -1.44 2.46
C ARG A 558 -32.72 -1.36 2.27
N GLU A 559 -33.22 -1.20 1.03
CA GLU A 559 -34.64 -1.07 0.73
C GLU A 559 -35.44 -2.28 1.19
N LYS A 560 -34.84 -3.47 1.08
CA LYS A 560 -35.44 -4.74 1.49
C LYS A 560 -35.13 -5.13 2.94
N LYS A 561 -34.38 -4.28 3.69
CA LYS A 561 -33.94 -4.53 5.08
C LYS A 561 -33.27 -5.88 5.29
N ILE A 562 -32.47 -6.31 4.29
CA ILE A 562 -31.80 -7.61 4.31
C ILE A 562 -30.64 -7.57 5.29
N THR A 563 -30.57 -8.57 6.18
CA THR A 563 -29.50 -8.73 7.18
C THR A 563 -28.40 -9.68 6.67
N ILE A 564 -27.23 -9.65 7.33
CA ILE A 564 -26.12 -10.55 7.01
C ILE A 564 -26.50 -12.02 7.20
N GLU A 565 -27.34 -12.33 8.22
CA GLU A 565 -27.84 -13.67 8.48
C GLU A 565 -28.76 -14.15 7.36
N GLN A 566 -29.58 -13.29 6.79
CA GLN A 566 -30.41 -13.64 5.63
C GLN A 566 -29.56 -13.85 4.36
N ILE A 567 -28.43 -13.16 4.23
CA ILE A 567 -27.52 -13.31 3.10
C ILE A 567 -26.79 -14.65 3.16
N LEU A 568 -26.15 -14.97 4.29
CA LEU A 568 -25.26 -16.12 4.43
C LEU A 568 -25.94 -17.35 5.07
N GLY A 569 -27.01 -17.15 5.85
CA GLY A 569 -27.59 -18.21 6.68
C GLY A 569 -26.66 -18.63 7.82
N HIS A 570 -27.07 -19.68 8.53
CA HIS A 570 -26.29 -20.29 9.60
C HIS A 570 -25.46 -21.47 9.08
N THR A 571 -24.37 -21.77 9.76
CA THR A 571 -23.58 -22.98 9.52
C THR A 571 -24.30 -24.19 10.12
N ASP A 572 -24.54 -25.22 9.31
CA ASP A 572 -25.31 -26.42 9.71
C ASP A 572 -24.46 -27.56 10.29
N TYR A 573 -23.19 -27.29 10.56
CA TYR A 573 -22.25 -28.27 11.12
C TYR A 573 -21.37 -27.68 12.22
N SER A 574 -20.98 -28.51 13.18
CA SER A 574 -19.87 -28.18 14.08
C SER A 574 -18.51 -28.50 13.44
N TYR A 575 -17.42 -27.89 13.90
CA TYR A 575 -16.08 -28.23 13.40
C TYR A 575 -15.64 -29.66 13.75
N ASN A 576 -16.22 -30.23 14.80
CA ASN A 576 -16.02 -31.64 15.13
C ASN A 576 -16.73 -32.56 14.11
N ASP A 577 -17.98 -32.23 13.72
CA ASP A 577 -18.68 -32.96 12.67
C ASP A 577 -17.99 -32.83 11.32
N LEU A 578 -17.51 -31.66 11.02
CA LEU A 578 -16.70 -31.42 9.82
C LEU A 578 -15.42 -32.28 9.82
N SER A 579 -14.68 -32.33 10.92
CA SER A 579 -13.51 -33.18 11.05
C SER A 579 -13.84 -34.68 10.95
N LEU A 580 -14.97 -35.11 11.49
CA LEU A 580 -15.47 -36.48 11.33
C LEU A 580 -15.84 -36.81 9.88
N LYS A 581 -16.53 -35.90 9.19
CA LYS A 581 -16.83 -36.03 7.75
C LYS A 581 -15.58 -36.16 6.93
N LEU A 582 -14.59 -35.29 7.17
CA LEU A 582 -13.29 -35.28 6.46
C LEU A 582 -12.49 -36.56 6.68
N ARG A 583 -12.53 -37.15 7.87
CA ARG A 583 -11.87 -38.42 8.21
C ARG A 583 -12.49 -39.64 7.54
N LYS A 584 -13.83 -39.71 7.49
CA LYS A 584 -14.57 -40.87 6.93
C LYS A 584 -14.48 -40.93 5.39
N ASP A 585 -14.04 -39.88 4.76
CA ASP A 585 -14.10 -39.73 3.31
C ASP A 585 -12.75 -40.00 2.64
N THR A 586 -12.42 -41.30 2.51
CA THR A 586 -11.32 -41.70 1.62
C THR A 586 -11.66 -41.39 0.14
N SER A 587 -10.85 -40.55 -0.44
CA SER A 587 -10.61 -40.26 -1.90
C SER A 587 -11.76 -39.78 -2.79
N HIS A 588 -13.02 -40.15 -2.61
CA HIS A 588 -14.10 -39.73 -3.55
C HIS A 588 -15.21 -38.87 -2.92
N LYS A 589 -15.14 -38.52 -1.65
CA LYS A 589 -16.21 -37.87 -0.91
C LYS A 589 -15.83 -36.49 -0.32
N LYS A 590 -14.58 -36.05 -0.42
CA LYS A 590 -14.12 -34.68 -0.05
C LYS A 590 -14.90 -33.59 -0.81
N GLU A 591 -15.39 -33.87 -2.00
CA GLU A 591 -16.26 -32.99 -2.77
C GLU A 591 -17.63 -32.71 -2.15
N LYS A 592 -18.05 -33.52 -1.16
CA LYS A 592 -19.37 -33.36 -0.49
C LYS A 592 -19.35 -32.36 0.67
N VAL A 593 -18.17 -31.99 1.17
CA VAL A 593 -18.05 -31.02 2.25
C VAL A 593 -18.16 -29.62 1.65
N LYS A 594 -19.15 -28.84 2.11
CA LYS A 594 -19.36 -27.45 1.69
C LYS A 594 -19.13 -26.51 2.86
N TYR A 595 -18.36 -25.47 2.60
CA TYR A 595 -18.11 -24.40 3.56
C TYR A 595 -19.10 -23.26 3.34
N HIS A 596 -19.94 -23.00 4.33
CA HIS A 596 -21.04 -22.03 4.24
C HIS A 596 -21.47 -21.51 5.61
N GLY A 597 -22.29 -20.49 5.60
CA GLY A 597 -22.91 -19.92 6.78
C GLY A 597 -22.07 -18.84 7.45
N LEU A 598 -22.71 -18.01 8.24
CA LEU A 598 -22.11 -16.84 8.88
C LEU A 598 -20.94 -17.21 9.81
N GLU A 599 -21.08 -18.30 10.58
CA GLU A 599 -20.05 -18.75 11.51
C GLU A 599 -18.78 -19.16 10.77
N THR A 600 -18.93 -19.93 9.68
CA THR A 600 -17.80 -20.30 8.80
C THR A 600 -17.18 -19.07 8.16
N PHE A 601 -17.97 -18.14 7.67
CA PHE A 601 -17.49 -16.89 7.08
C PHE A 601 -16.68 -16.07 8.10
N CYS A 602 -17.14 -15.99 9.34
CA CYS A 602 -16.42 -15.29 10.41
C CYS A 602 -15.09 -15.96 10.74
N ASP A 603 -15.02 -17.30 10.73
CA ASP A 603 -13.79 -18.03 11.02
C ASP A 603 -12.76 -18.02 9.86
N LEU A 604 -13.14 -17.56 8.66
CA LEU A 604 -12.20 -17.24 7.58
C LEU A 604 -11.30 -16.04 7.95
N TRP A 605 -11.75 -15.19 8.86
CA TRP A 605 -10.99 -13.99 9.18
C TRP A 605 -9.68 -14.29 9.89
N SER A 606 -8.59 -13.82 9.29
CA SER A 606 -7.23 -13.96 9.79
C SER A 606 -6.55 -12.60 9.85
N SER A 607 -7.25 -11.56 10.34
CA SER A 607 -6.89 -10.14 10.40
C SER A 607 -7.10 -9.32 9.11
N SER A 608 -7.11 -9.90 7.91
CA SER A 608 -7.38 -9.14 6.68
C SER A 608 -8.88 -8.86 6.53
N THR A 609 -9.30 -7.63 6.86
CA THR A 609 -10.70 -7.17 6.70
C THR A 609 -11.05 -6.96 5.23
N ARG A 610 -10.10 -6.48 4.41
CA ARG A 610 -10.27 -6.29 2.97
C ARG A 610 -10.66 -7.60 2.27
N GLU A 611 -9.98 -8.69 2.58
CA GLU A 611 -10.24 -10.01 1.98
C GLU A 611 -11.67 -10.49 2.23
N LEU A 612 -12.18 -10.29 3.46
CA LEU A 612 -13.56 -10.64 3.79
C LEU A 612 -14.58 -9.73 3.11
N ILE A 613 -14.30 -8.43 3.02
CA ILE A 613 -15.20 -7.49 2.33
C ILE A 613 -15.29 -7.85 0.84
N ILE A 614 -14.17 -8.14 0.20
CA ILE A 614 -14.15 -8.59 -1.21
C ILE A 614 -14.95 -9.88 -1.38
N LEU A 615 -14.69 -10.88 -0.54
CA LEU A 615 -15.39 -12.16 -0.60
C LEU A 615 -16.90 -11.97 -0.40
N PHE A 616 -17.30 -11.15 0.57
CA PHE A 616 -18.71 -10.86 0.82
C PHE A 616 -19.36 -10.12 -0.37
N ALA A 617 -18.67 -9.13 -0.93
CA ALA A 617 -19.14 -8.39 -2.10
C ALA A 617 -19.33 -9.29 -3.33
N GLU A 618 -18.39 -10.19 -3.60
CA GLU A 618 -18.49 -11.17 -4.68
C GLU A 618 -19.71 -12.09 -4.51
N MET A 619 -19.99 -12.56 -3.28
CA MET A 619 -21.15 -13.38 -2.99
C MET A 619 -22.46 -12.62 -3.17
N VAL A 620 -22.54 -11.37 -2.68
CA VAL A 620 -23.71 -10.51 -2.84
C VAL A 620 -23.96 -10.22 -4.32
N GLU A 621 -22.93 -9.86 -5.06
CA GLU A 621 -23.04 -9.54 -6.48
C GLU A 621 -23.53 -10.72 -7.32
N SER A 622 -23.00 -11.92 -7.05
CA SER A 622 -23.47 -13.14 -7.73
C SER A 622 -24.95 -13.46 -7.49
N SER A 623 -25.51 -12.90 -6.43
CA SER A 623 -26.90 -13.15 -6.01
C SER A 623 -27.84 -11.96 -6.26
N ARG A 624 -27.43 -10.95 -7.05
CA ARG A 624 -28.22 -9.73 -7.31
C ARG A 624 -29.63 -10.00 -7.80
N THR A 625 -29.81 -10.93 -8.70
CA THR A 625 -31.15 -11.31 -9.20
C THR A 625 -32.05 -11.85 -8.09
N ILE A 626 -31.47 -12.64 -7.15
CA ILE A 626 -32.21 -13.19 -6.00
C ILE A 626 -32.53 -12.06 -5.00
N ILE A 627 -31.58 -11.17 -4.74
CA ILE A 627 -31.75 -10.00 -3.88
C ILE A 627 -32.88 -9.11 -4.43
N ASN A 628 -32.89 -8.85 -5.74
CA ASN A 628 -33.94 -8.04 -6.37
C ASN A 628 -35.33 -8.70 -6.33
N ALA A 629 -35.41 -10.01 -6.30
CA ALA A 629 -36.65 -10.78 -6.19
C ALA A 629 -37.04 -11.13 -4.74
N PHE A 630 -36.22 -10.78 -3.73
CA PHE A 630 -36.42 -11.18 -2.35
C PHE A 630 -37.70 -10.60 -1.75
N THR A 631 -38.48 -11.44 -1.08
CA THR A 631 -39.65 -11.10 -0.28
C THR A 631 -39.46 -11.58 1.16
N GLU A 632 -39.91 -10.81 2.13
CA GLU A 632 -39.82 -11.13 3.55
C GLU A 632 -40.42 -12.51 3.85
N GLY A 633 -39.70 -13.36 4.61
CA GLY A 633 -40.19 -14.70 5.02
C GLY A 633 -39.50 -15.89 4.37
N SER A 634 -38.48 -15.73 3.57
CA SER A 634 -37.67 -16.82 3.02
C SER A 634 -36.70 -17.39 4.08
N GLU A 635 -36.81 -18.70 4.38
CA GLU A 635 -35.90 -19.39 5.30
C GLU A 635 -34.57 -19.81 4.66
N ILE A 636 -34.44 -19.68 3.35
CA ILE A 636 -33.25 -20.11 2.59
C ILE A 636 -32.29 -18.92 2.49
N PRO A 637 -30.98 -19.12 2.74
CA PRO A 637 -30.01 -18.05 2.56
C PRO A 637 -29.99 -17.53 1.12
N ILE A 638 -29.91 -16.21 0.97
CA ILE A 638 -29.94 -15.53 -0.35
C ILE A 638 -28.80 -16.05 -1.21
N VAL A 639 -27.59 -16.14 -0.63
CA VAL A 639 -26.44 -16.75 -1.32
C VAL A 639 -26.50 -18.25 -1.10
N LYS A 640 -26.77 -19.00 -2.13
CA LYS A 640 -26.89 -20.48 -2.05
C LYS A 640 -25.61 -21.09 -1.48
N ILE A 641 -25.77 -22.16 -0.69
CA ILE A 641 -24.67 -22.90 -0.06
C ILE A 641 -23.59 -23.32 -1.06
N SER A 642 -23.96 -23.74 -2.27
CA SER A 642 -23.02 -24.11 -3.32
C SER A 642 -22.19 -22.92 -3.84
N GLU A 643 -22.78 -21.74 -3.91
CA GLU A 643 -22.10 -20.52 -4.33
C GLU A 643 -21.17 -20.03 -3.21
N GLN A 644 -21.62 -20.05 -1.94
CA GLN A 644 -20.76 -19.73 -0.81
C GLN A 644 -19.49 -20.58 -0.81
N ASP A 645 -19.62 -21.92 -0.89
CA ASP A 645 -18.49 -22.85 -0.93
C ASP A 645 -17.55 -22.56 -2.11
N LYS A 646 -18.09 -22.27 -3.30
CA LYS A 646 -17.32 -21.93 -4.50
C LYS A 646 -16.50 -20.65 -4.29
N TYR A 647 -17.10 -19.57 -3.82
CA TYR A 647 -16.40 -18.30 -3.60
C TYR A 647 -15.36 -18.39 -2.49
N ILE A 648 -15.68 -19.08 -1.40
CA ILE A 648 -14.76 -19.33 -0.29
C ILE A 648 -13.53 -20.11 -0.76
N ARG A 649 -13.69 -21.19 -1.53
CA ARG A 649 -12.57 -21.96 -2.08
C ARG A 649 -11.77 -21.16 -3.10
N ASN A 650 -12.43 -20.37 -3.93
CA ASN A 650 -11.78 -19.52 -4.91
C ASN A 650 -10.91 -18.46 -4.23
N ALA A 651 -11.34 -17.90 -3.10
CA ALA A 651 -10.53 -16.95 -2.33
C ALA A 651 -9.22 -17.60 -1.84
N GLY A 652 -9.28 -18.83 -1.32
CA GLY A 652 -8.08 -19.59 -0.95
C GLY A 652 -7.18 -19.93 -2.14
N SER A 653 -7.77 -20.29 -3.28
CA SER A 653 -7.03 -20.54 -4.53
C SER A 653 -6.31 -19.29 -5.01
N ARG A 654 -6.98 -18.13 -5.01
CA ARG A 654 -6.37 -16.84 -5.36
C ARG A 654 -5.20 -16.51 -4.45
N PHE A 655 -5.39 -16.66 -3.13
CA PHE A 655 -4.30 -16.40 -2.19
C PHE A 655 -3.09 -17.31 -2.46
N ARG A 656 -3.30 -18.62 -2.67
CA ARG A 656 -2.22 -19.55 -3.02
C ARG A 656 -1.52 -19.13 -4.34
N SER A 657 -2.28 -18.73 -5.34
CA SER A 657 -1.73 -18.29 -6.64
C SER A 657 -0.88 -17.01 -6.50
N LEU A 658 -1.26 -16.10 -5.60
CA LEU A 658 -0.48 -14.89 -5.32
C LEU A 658 0.90 -15.20 -4.70
N LEU A 659 1.03 -16.31 -3.97
CA LEU A 659 2.33 -16.73 -3.42
C LEU A 659 3.36 -17.05 -4.51
N ALA A 660 2.93 -17.47 -5.72
CA ALA A 660 3.85 -17.71 -6.83
C ALA A 660 4.63 -16.44 -7.25
N ALA A 661 4.05 -15.26 -7.03
CA ALA A 661 4.67 -13.98 -7.33
C ALA A 661 5.47 -13.41 -6.13
N ALA A 662 5.61 -14.16 -5.04
CA ALA A 662 6.31 -13.69 -3.85
C ALA A 662 7.82 -13.59 -4.11
N SER A 663 8.39 -12.45 -3.72
CA SER A 663 9.83 -12.21 -3.78
C SER A 663 10.53 -12.53 -2.46
N ASN A 664 11.83 -12.81 -2.53
CA ASN A 664 12.65 -13.04 -1.33
C ASN A 664 12.78 -11.74 -0.51
N PRO A 665 12.26 -11.69 0.74
CA PRO A 665 12.24 -10.47 1.54
C PRO A 665 13.61 -10.09 2.14
N THR A 666 14.60 -10.96 2.07
CA THR A 666 15.94 -10.71 2.61
C THR A 666 16.93 -10.26 1.57
N ARG A 667 16.57 -10.35 0.27
CA ARG A 667 17.43 -9.81 -0.76
C ARG A 667 17.58 -8.31 -0.56
N LYS A 668 18.82 -7.88 -0.48
CA LYS A 668 19.15 -6.48 -0.69
C LYS A 668 18.56 -6.10 -2.05
N THR A 669 18.10 -4.90 -2.20
CA THR A 669 17.39 -4.36 -3.39
C THR A 669 18.13 -4.60 -4.73
N TYR A 670 19.34 -5.12 -4.69
CA TYR A 670 20.31 -5.28 -5.76
C TYR A 670 20.36 -6.66 -6.44
N GLU A 671 19.63 -7.66 -5.91
CA GLU A 671 19.81 -9.05 -6.37
C GLU A 671 18.52 -9.70 -6.87
N LEU A 672 17.80 -9.10 -7.78
CA LEU A 672 16.69 -9.79 -8.43
C LEU A 672 17.18 -10.44 -9.74
N SER A 673 17.52 -11.67 -9.70
CA SER A 673 17.73 -12.51 -10.88
C SER A 673 16.50 -13.38 -11.14
N VAL A 674 16.48 -14.07 -12.30
CA VAL A 674 15.50 -15.04 -12.81
C VAL A 674 14.94 -16.05 -11.78
N SER A 675 15.49 -16.12 -10.56
CA SER A 675 15.18 -17.08 -9.50
C SER A 675 13.97 -16.74 -8.63
N ASP A 676 13.28 -15.59 -8.77
CA ASP A 676 12.16 -15.24 -7.89
C ASP A 676 10.92 -16.10 -8.13
N LYS A 677 10.71 -16.56 -9.36
CA LYS A 677 9.63 -17.50 -9.64
C LYS A 677 9.81 -18.81 -8.86
N SER A 678 11.04 -19.30 -8.74
CA SER A 678 11.37 -20.49 -7.95
C SER A 678 11.14 -20.27 -6.44
N PHE A 679 11.32 -19.04 -5.92
CA PHE A 679 11.07 -18.72 -4.52
C PHE A 679 9.57 -18.76 -4.19
N GLY A 680 8.74 -18.13 -5.02
CA GLY A 680 7.28 -18.15 -4.86
C GLY A 680 6.70 -19.58 -4.98
N GLU A 681 7.16 -20.37 -5.94
CA GLU A 681 6.80 -21.78 -6.08
C GLU A 681 7.21 -22.60 -4.86
N HIS A 682 8.34 -22.29 -4.23
CA HIS A 682 8.77 -22.95 -3.00
C HIS A 682 7.85 -22.61 -1.83
N LEU A 683 7.42 -21.34 -1.70
CA LEU A 683 6.42 -20.97 -0.70
C LEU A 683 5.09 -21.69 -0.89
N GLN A 684 4.65 -21.87 -2.13
CA GLN A 684 3.46 -22.69 -2.42
C GLN A 684 3.67 -24.13 -1.94
N LYS A 685 4.83 -24.74 -2.19
CA LYS A 685 5.16 -26.08 -1.70
C LYS A 685 5.13 -26.19 -0.19
N ILE A 686 5.62 -25.17 0.56
CA ILE A 686 5.52 -25.14 2.02
C ILE A 686 4.07 -25.23 2.46
N VAL A 687 3.16 -24.49 1.83
CA VAL A 687 1.72 -24.55 2.14
C VAL A 687 1.13 -25.91 1.78
N ASP A 688 1.38 -26.37 0.57
CA ASP A 688 0.82 -27.61 0.04
C ASP A 688 1.19 -28.80 0.93
N TYR A 689 2.47 -28.94 1.27
CA TYR A 689 2.96 -30.06 2.07
C TYR A 689 2.66 -29.94 3.56
N PHE A 690 2.50 -28.71 4.10
CA PHE A 690 1.94 -28.55 5.44
C PHE A 690 0.49 -29.09 5.51
N CYS A 691 -0.34 -28.71 4.56
CA CYS A 691 -1.72 -29.16 4.49
C CYS A 691 -1.81 -30.68 4.27
N ASP A 692 -0.88 -31.25 3.49
CA ASP A 692 -0.76 -32.68 3.26
C ASP A 692 -0.35 -33.46 4.53
N ILE A 693 0.57 -32.93 5.34
CA ILE A 693 0.90 -33.46 6.66
C ILE A 693 -0.32 -33.36 7.59
N SER A 694 -1.02 -32.24 7.61
CA SER A 694 -2.21 -32.03 8.45
C SER A 694 -3.33 -33.03 8.12
N ASP A 695 -3.57 -33.29 6.83
CA ASP A 695 -4.55 -34.30 6.41
C ASP A 695 -4.11 -35.72 6.82
N PHE A 696 -2.84 -36.05 6.64
CA PHE A 696 -2.27 -37.34 7.07
C PHE A 696 -2.42 -37.56 8.58
N GLU A 697 -2.16 -36.55 9.41
CA GLU A 697 -2.32 -36.61 10.86
C GLU A 697 -3.81 -36.87 11.25
N LEU A 698 -4.75 -36.25 10.55
CA LEU A 698 -6.17 -36.50 10.75
C LEU A 698 -6.55 -37.94 10.46
N GLN A 699 -5.94 -38.53 9.41
CA GLN A 699 -6.28 -39.89 8.98
C GLN A 699 -5.66 -40.98 9.86
N THR A 700 -4.46 -40.73 10.41
CA THR A 700 -3.63 -41.80 11.05
C THR A 700 -3.67 -41.81 12.57
N LYS A 701 -3.60 -40.69 13.26
CA LYS A 701 -3.44 -40.63 14.73
C LYS A 701 -4.64 -41.06 15.54
N ASN A 702 -5.79 -41.28 14.95
CA ASN A 702 -7.02 -41.57 15.66
C ASN A 702 -7.54 -43.02 15.45
N SER A 703 -6.76 -43.87 14.80
CA SER A 703 -7.17 -45.26 14.57
C SER A 703 -7.21 -46.13 15.83
N SER A 704 -6.52 -45.72 16.93
CA SER A 704 -6.37 -46.49 18.18
C SER A 704 -7.36 -46.15 19.31
N ASN A 705 -8.14 -45.07 19.17
CA ASN A 705 -9.10 -44.62 20.21
C ASN A 705 -10.51 -44.44 19.61
N GLU A 706 -11.11 -45.54 19.15
CA GLU A 706 -12.48 -45.53 18.69
C GLU A 706 -13.42 -45.13 19.84
N GLY A 707 -13.99 -43.95 19.76
CA GLY A 707 -15.20 -43.57 20.49
C GLY A 707 -15.06 -42.52 21.60
N ARG A 708 -13.89 -42.02 21.98
CA ARG A 708 -13.79 -41.06 23.11
C ARG A 708 -13.31 -39.64 22.85
N THR A 709 -12.67 -39.36 21.75
CA THR A 709 -12.24 -37.99 21.36
C THR A 709 -12.56 -37.70 19.90
N PRO A 710 -13.17 -36.54 19.57
CA PRO A 710 -13.41 -36.21 18.17
C PRO A 710 -12.07 -36.08 17.43
N PRO A 711 -12.01 -36.54 16.18
CA PRO A 711 -10.82 -36.40 15.36
C PRO A 711 -10.47 -34.92 15.20
N LYS A 712 -9.22 -34.63 15.28
CA LYS A 712 -8.70 -33.26 15.27
C LYS A 712 -7.76 -33.12 14.09
N GLN A 713 -7.87 -32.00 13.39
CA GLN A 713 -7.02 -31.68 12.28
C GLN A 713 -6.16 -30.47 12.64
N ALA A 714 -4.84 -30.68 12.63
CA ALA A 714 -3.92 -29.63 13.01
C ALA A 714 -3.79 -28.55 11.92
N ARG A 715 -4.00 -27.31 12.29
CA ARG A 715 -3.74 -26.14 11.46
C ARG A 715 -2.62 -25.24 11.99
N ARG A 716 -1.89 -25.73 13.01
CA ARG A 716 -0.84 -24.99 13.70
C ARG A 716 0.43 -25.81 13.76
N ILE A 717 1.55 -25.12 13.63
CA ILE A 717 2.87 -25.65 13.96
C ILE A 717 3.22 -25.14 15.36
N GLU A 718 3.66 -26.03 16.24
CA GLU A 718 4.24 -25.71 17.54
C GLU A 718 5.68 -26.15 17.53
N ILE A 719 6.61 -25.22 17.70
CA ILE A 719 8.04 -25.49 17.72
C ILE A 719 8.43 -25.79 19.16
N THR A 720 8.95 -26.99 19.43
CA THR A 720 9.21 -27.49 20.79
C THR A 720 10.56 -27.10 21.34
N THR A 721 11.53 -26.81 20.50
CA THR A 721 12.90 -26.40 20.85
C THR A 721 13.28 -25.17 20.07
N LEU A 722 13.89 -24.16 20.73
CA LEU A 722 14.43 -22.97 20.08
C LEU A 722 15.95 -23.02 20.13
N ASN A 723 16.59 -22.91 18.96
CA ASN A 723 17.99 -22.49 18.86
C ASN A 723 18.04 -20.97 18.70
N ASP A 724 19.12 -20.37 19.22
CA ASP A 724 19.23 -18.90 19.29
C ASP A 724 19.40 -18.19 17.92
N SER A 725 19.63 -18.93 16.83
CA SER A 725 19.77 -18.36 15.47
C SER A 725 19.03 -19.15 14.41
N ILE A 726 18.40 -18.42 13.50
CA ILE A 726 17.82 -18.98 12.26
C ILE A 726 18.94 -19.10 11.22
N PRO A 727 19.19 -20.30 10.62
CA PRO A 727 20.17 -20.43 9.55
C PRO A 727 19.91 -19.47 8.39
N ASP A 728 20.95 -18.82 7.86
CA ASP A 728 20.84 -17.80 6.80
C ASP A 728 20.10 -18.30 5.55
N GLU A 729 20.31 -19.57 5.18
CA GLU A 729 19.64 -20.19 4.02
C GLU A 729 18.12 -20.39 4.21
N ILE A 730 17.62 -20.40 5.45
CA ILE A 730 16.20 -20.62 5.82
C ILE A 730 15.51 -19.31 6.17
N PHE A 731 16.28 -18.35 6.64
CA PHE A 731 15.77 -17.06 7.07
C PHE A 731 14.86 -16.36 6.05
N PRO A 732 15.16 -16.37 4.72
CA PRO A 732 14.29 -15.83 3.71
C PRO A 732 12.88 -16.47 3.69
N TYR A 733 12.81 -17.79 3.79
CA TYR A 733 11.54 -18.51 3.80
C TYR A 733 10.75 -18.26 5.09
N TYR A 734 11.44 -18.23 6.23
CA TYR A 734 10.83 -17.88 7.51
C TYR A 734 10.22 -16.48 7.49
N LYS A 735 11.00 -15.49 7.05
CA LYS A 735 10.48 -14.11 6.87
C LYS A 735 9.28 -14.09 5.91
N ALA A 736 9.36 -14.79 4.80
CA ALA A 736 8.32 -14.78 3.77
C ALA A 736 6.99 -15.39 4.26
N ILE A 737 7.02 -16.53 4.95
CA ILE A 737 5.78 -17.16 5.44
C ILE A 737 5.02 -16.29 6.44
N ILE A 738 5.73 -15.46 7.22
CA ILE A 738 5.13 -14.50 8.14
C ILE A 738 4.68 -13.24 7.36
N ARG A 739 5.55 -12.65 6.56
CA ARG A 739 5.28 -11.41 5.83
C ARG A 739 4.10 -11.53 4.87
N TYR A 740 4.05 -12.61 4.09
CA TYR A 740 2.94 -12.86 3.16
C TYR A 740 1.70 -13.41 3.87
N GLY A 741 1.79 -13.63 5.19
CA GLY A 741 0.68 -14.11 6.01
C GLY A 741 0.23 -15.53 5.65
N VAL A 742 1.16 -16.38 5.23
CA VAL A 742 0.91 -17.83 5.06
C VAL A 742 0.61 -18.44 6.43
N PHE A 743 1.47 -18.09 7.38
CA PHE A 743 1.27 -18.38 8.80
C PHE A 743 1.23 -17.11 9.61
N ILE A 744 0.37 -17.08 10.61
CA ILE A 744 0.24 -16.01 11.58
C ILE A 744 0.86 -16.47 12.88
N ARG A 745 1.68 -15.64 13.52
CA ARG A 745 2.25 -15.96 14.83
C ARG A 745 1.19 -15.90 15.91
N ASP A 746 1.21 -16.86 16.81
CA ASP A 746 0.54 -16.78 18.10
C ASP A 746 1.60 -16.63 19.20
N LEU A 747 1.74 -15.43 19.73
CA LEU A 747 2.73 -15.07 20.75
C LEU A 747 2.41 -15.66 22.13
N ARG A 748 1.25 -16.30 22.33
CA ARG A 748 0.86 -16.99 23.56
C ARG A 748 1.47 -18.40 23.68
N GLY A 749 2.58 -18.66 23.02
CA GLY A 749 3.30 -19.94 23.14
C GLY A 749 3.55 -20.32 24.60
N LYS A 750 3.56 -21.63 24.92
CA LYS A 750 4.02 -22.12 26.22
C LYS A 750 5.46 -21.67 26.43
N SER A 751 5.74 -21.17 27.63
CA SER A 751 7.12 -20.92 28.03
C SER A 751 7.83 -22.27 28.19
N ALA A 752 8.80 -22.54 27.32
CA ALA A 752 9.74 -23.65 27.51
C ALA A 752 11.07 -23.07 28.02
N ARG A 753 11.44 -23.40 29.23
CA ARG A 753 12.66 -22.90 29.89
C ARG A 753 12.77 -21.38 29.95
N GLY A 754 11.67 -20.69 30.18
CA GLY A 754 11.62 -19.22 30.27
C GLY A 754 11.58 -18.47 28.94
N LYS A 755 11.64 -19.15 27.78
CA LYS A 755 11.47 -18.53 26.46
C LYS A 755 10.11 -18.89 25.86
N ALA A 756 9.43 -17.91 25.25
CA ALA A 756 8.16 -18.16 24.54
C ALA A 756 8.45 -18.97 23.25
N VAL A 757 7.77 -20.11 23.11
CA VAL A 757 7.87 -20.94 21.91
C VAL A 757 6.89 -20.42 20.86
N PRO A 758 7.34 -20.02 19.66
CA PRO A 758 6.44 -19.50 18.65
C PRO A 758 5.50 -20.59 18.14
N ARG A 759 4.22 -20.24 18.02
CA ARG A 759 3.23 -21.01 17.32
C ARG A 759 2.89 -20.33 16.02
N LEU A 760 2.78 -21.10 14.96
CA LEU A 760 2.44 -20.62 13.63
C LEU A 760 1.08 -21.18 13.23
N VAL A 761 0.10 -20.32 12.99
CA VAL A 761 -1.27 -20.72 12.63
C VAL A 761 -1.47 -20.49 11.15
N LEU A 762 -1.87 -21.52 10.41
CA LEU A 762 -2.19 -21.41 8.99
C LEU A 762 -3.30 -20.38 8.77
N ARG A 763 -3.15 -19.51 7.77
CA ARG A 763 -4.17 -18.52 7.38
C ARG A 763 -5.50 -19.18 7.07
N SER A 764 -6.57 -18.72 7.72
CA SER A 764 -7.88 -19.38 7.68
C SER A 764 -8.49 -19.47 6.28
N ILE A 765 -8.20 -18.52 5.39
CA ILE A 765 -8.73 -18.54 4.01
C ILE A 765 -8.23 -19.75 3.19
N LEU A 766 -7.10 -20.35 3.57
CA LEU A 766 -6.56 -21.55 2.92
C LEU A 766 -7.28 -22.83 3.36
N ILE A 767 -7.94 -22.84 4.52
CA ILE A 767 -8.56 -24.01 5.10
C ILE A 767 -9.59 -24.67 4.17
N PRO A 768 -10.55 -23.93 3.59
CA PRO A 768 -11.52 -24.52 2.66
C PRO A 768 -10.90 -24.99 1.34
N TYR A 769 -9.89 -24.28 0.85
CA TYR A 769 -9.21 -24.67 -0.39
C TYR A 769 -8.56 -26.07 -0.27
N TYR A 770 -7.86 -26.33 0.84
CA TYR A 770 -7.25 -27.64 1.11
C TYR A 770 -8.21 -28.63 1.78
N THR A 771 -9.47 -28.28 1.92
CA THR A 771 -10.50 -29.14 2.55
C THR A 771 -10.09 -29.55 3.96
N LEU A 772 -9.72 -28.57 4.80
CA LEU A 772 -9.31 -28.72 6.19
C LEU A 772 -10.43 -28.27 7.15
N SER A 773 -10.29 -28.59 8.45
CA SER A 773 -11.21 -28.15 9.50
C SER A 773 -10.72 -26.87 10.18
N PHE A 774 -11.67 -26.01 10.59
CA PHE A 774 -11.38 -24.82 11.42
C PHE A 774 -11.06 -25.14 12.88
N SER A 775 -10.95 -26.42 13.28
CA SER A 775 -10.64 -26.81 14.64
C SER A 775 -9.33 -26.19 15.13
N LYS A 776 -9.37 -25.54 16.33
CA LYS A 776 -8.23 -24.84 16.94
C LYS A 776 -7.45 -25.74 17.92
N ARG A 777 -7.78 -27.03 18.07
CA ARG A 777 -7.33 -27.84 19.21
C ARG A 777 -6.03 -28.58 19.02
N ASP A 778 -5.63 -28.92 17.78
CA ASP A 778 -4.43 -29.71 17.52
C ASP A 778 -3.30 -28.93 16.90
N ASN A 779 -2.07 -29.39 17.21
CA ASN A 779 -0.82 -28.84 16.70
C ASN A 779 0.01 -29.94 16.06
N ILE A 780 0.75 -29.60 15.00
CA ILE A 780 1.87 -30.37 14.51
C ILE A 780 3.09 -29.92 15.31
N MET A 781 3.62 -30.80 16.14
CA MET A 781 4.78 -30.49 16.96
C MET A 781 6.04 -30.80 16.15
N MET A 782 6.92 -29.82 16.05
CA MET A 782 8.21 -29.95 15.37
C MET A 782 9.33 -29.44 16.26
N THR A 783 10.47 -30.13 16.26
CA THR A 783 11.71 -29.52 16.78
C THR A 783 12.11 -28.35 15.85
N TRP A 784 12.99 -27.48 16.34
CA TRP A 784 13.53 -26.41 15.49
C TRP A 784 14.22 -26.94 14.22
N GLU A 785 14.98 -27.99 14.32
CA GLU A 785 15.66 -28.66 13.20
C GLU A 785 14.68 -29.25 12.20
N GLN A 786 13.61 -29.88 12.68
CA GLN A 786 12.52 -30.40 11.85
C GLN A 786 11.81 -29.28 11.11
N PHE A 787 11.55 -28.17 11.78
CA PHE A 787 10.93 -26.99 11.17
C PHE A 787 11.85 -26.35 10.11
N CYS A 788 13.14 -26.21 10.40
CA CYS A 788 14.11 -25.72 9.41
C CYS A 788 14.19 -26.64 8.19
N ARG A 789 14.23 -27.96 8.41
CA ARG A 789 14.21 -28.96 7.33
C ARG A 789 12.91 -28.90 6.52
N PHE A 790 11.77 -28.72 7.19
CA PHE A 790 10.50 -28.52 6.51
C PHE A 790 10.49 -27.29 5.61
N LEU A 791 11.01 -26.16 6.05
CA LEU A 791 11.11 -24.96 5.22
C LEU A 791 12.07 -25.12 4.04
N LYS A 792 13.14 -25.90 4.20
CA LYS A 792 14.14 -26.13 3.16
C LYS A 792 13.69 -27.13 2.09
N GLU A 793 13.13 -28.26 2.51
CA GLU A 793 12.75 -29.41 1.66
C GLU A 793 11.33 -29.90 2.01
N PRO A 794 10.27 -29.08 1.79
CA PRO A 794 8.93 -29.39 2.29
C PRO A 794 8.36 -30.71 1.76
N GLN A 795 8.61 -31.04 0.49
CA GLN A 795 8.15 -32.31 -0.10
C GLN A 795 8.79 -33.51 0.57
N LYS A 796 10.11 -33.55 0.61
CA LYS A 796 10.85 -34.68 1.17
C LYS A 796 10.55 -34.84 2.67
N PHE A 797 10.43 -33.72 3.39
CA PHE A 797 10.04 -33.76 4.79
C PHE A 797 8.65 -34.39 4.99
N ALA A 798 7.65 -33.99 4.17
CA ALA A 798 6.31 -34.54 4.26
C ALA A 798 6.27 -36.05 3.94
N GLU A 799 7.03 -36.49 2.94
CA GLU A 799 7.17 -37.92 2.61
C GLU A 799 7.79 -38.72 3.77
N ASP A 800 8.87 -38.21 4.39
CA ASP A 800 9.51 -38.85 5.53
C ASP A 800 8.61 -38.85 6.78
N TRP A 801 7.88 -37.75 7.04
CA TRP A 801 6.88 -37.66 8.09
C TRP A 801 5.80 -38.75 7.97
N LYS A 802 5.29 -38.94 6.77
CA LYS A 802 4.27 -39.97 6.47
C LYS A 802 4.81 -41.40 6.63
N LYS A 803 6.07 -41.64 6.27
CA LYS A 803 6.73 -42.95 6.48
C LYS A 803 6.89 -43.25 7.95
N ALA A 804 7.40 -42.31 8.74
CA ALA A 804 7.58 -42.45 10.18
C ALA A 804 6.25 -42.69 10.94
N GLY A 805 5.17 -42.03 10.50
CA GLY A 805 3.85 -42.23 11.09
C GLY A 805 3.17 -43.59 10.77
N LYS A 806 3.66 -44.32 9.77
CA LYS A 806 3.18 -45.67 9.38
C LYS A 806 3.93 -46.82 10.06
N THR A 807 5.12 -46.57 10.59
CA THR A 807 5.96 -47.57 11.29
C THR A 807 5.49 -47.73 12.73
N PRO A 808 5.36 -48.94 13.27
CA PRO A 808 5.12 -49.16 14.69
C PRO A 808 6.19 -48.49 15.53
N LYS A 809 5.83 -48.01 16.72
CA LYS A 809 6.74 -47.22 17.61
C LYS A 809 8.09 -47.89 17.95
N GLU A 810 8.19 -49.21 17.84
CA GLU A 810 9.43 -49.94 18.10
C GLU A 810 10.48 -49.83 16.98
N GLU A 811 10.11 -49.54 15.75
CA GLU A 811 11.06 -49.30 14.63
C GLU A 811 11.46 -47.84 14.47
N SER A 812 10.71 -46.88 15.03
CA SER A 812 11.02 -45.44 14.95
C SER A 812 12.25 -45.04 15.78
N LEU A 813 12.62 -45.84 16.75
CA LEU A 813 13.87 -45.66 17.54
C LEU A 813 15.15 -45.91 16.71
N LEU A 814 15.07 -46.63 15.59
CA LEU A 814 16.22 -46.97 14.74
C LEU A 814 16.56 -45.87 13.72
N PHE A 815 15.65 -44.92 13.45
CA PHE A 815 15.87 -43.87 12.46
C PHE A 815 16.21 -42.49 13.01
N GLY A 816 16.60 -42.37 14.28
CA GLY A 816 17.17 -41.17 14.85
C GLY A 816 16.21 -39.97 15.00
N PHE A 817 14.89 -40.20 15.01
CA PHE A 817 13.87 -39.16 15.22
C PHE A 817 13.59 -38.90 16.73
N ASP A 818 14.20 -39.59 17.63
CA ASP A 818 14.14 -39.36 19.08
C ASP A 818 15.45 -38.78 19.57
N LYS A 819 15.66 -37.50 19.44
CA LYS A 819 16.40 -36.70 20.41
C LYS A 819 16.26 -35.21 20.18
#